data_e197cfa9ebcd7b2cf5c47c3d595d8463
#
_entry.id   e197cfa9ebcd7b2cf5c47c3d595d8463
#
_cell.length_a   1.000
_cell.length_b   1.000
_cell.length_c   1.000
_cell.angle_alpha   90.00
_cell.angle_beta   90.00
_cell.angle_gamma   90.00
#
_symmetry.space_group_name_H-M   'P 1'
#
loop_
_entity.id
_entity.type
_entity.pdbx_description
1 polymer ?
#
loop_
_entity_poly.entity_id
_entity_poly.type
_entity_poly.pdbx_seq_one_letter_code
_entity_poly.pdbx_strand_id
1 'polypeptide(L)'
;MKQMGNWEKKLTVQVMTALLASAAMGTTAFAAEAVHGESADVAADVYELEDTVVTAERRPTKKMETPANTTVITAREIEDNHYQSVDEAIGHVNGVSIVRMGGGLRSYVRINGDDRVVIMIDGQKLNDDQGSASGRFSADLNMIPSMDNIQRIEIVKGGSSALYGSDAVGGVINIITKNAVKNETKVDINTGSWGSHNYTLSTQGKENDFSWFITGGLQKRGHFDYKFDGNSPTMSNSDYNNNSFSMKLKNRFSDSDSVTFGYNHRSVDAGLYNCIGTNSTPNNRLKENFNSYNLTWNFQEDTDVPGYMRFFYNHNWIDFLGDYSTRTMGLDAQYGWILNDDNTLITGVEWHQSNSENIASGGYQDKKITTKSVFLQDSWKFADKWTLVPGLRMDNHSMFGTHWSPKVAINYLADADTQVYASWGRVFKAPTADDLYYNNYGCVGNPNLRPETGYTATIGLNHNLNESSSVSFSVFQSELHDAITWYGFGGVAYANNSDEKRRGMELSFKQELSPMWSYDLGYSYIKREAAANGAPMGVDPSNLQPNGYRIGVHYHSGAWKANLLGTIGSGLEAQYYNDNSSYNIWDFNLSYDIKKNITTYFKVNNLTNQEHFEQKGSLASAWGPASYYPCAGRFYQVGLTCTF
;
A
#
# COMPACT_ATOMS: atom_id res chain seq x y z
N MET A 1 -3.48 -12.21 -31.28
CA MET A 1 -3.07 -11.97 -29.89
C MET A 1 -1.78 -12.66 -29.44
N LYS A 2 -1.33 -13.79 -30.02
CA LYS A 2 -0.04 -14.48 -29.64
C LYS A 2 1.26 -13.71 -30.01
N GLN A 3 1.21 -12.63 -30.76
CA GLN A 3 2.42 -11.89 -31.17
C GLN A 3 2.80 -10.69 -30.28
N MET A 4 1.88 -10.16 -29.43
CA MET A 4 2.18 -9.00 -28.59
C MET A 4 3.12 -9.35 -27.41
N GLY A 5 2.96 -10.50 -26.75
CA GLY A 5 3.78 -10.86 -25.59
C GLY A 5 5.29 -11.09 -25.86
N ASN A 6 5.70 -11.27 -27.11
CA ASN A 6 7.11 -11.39 -27.47
C ASN A 6 7.79 -10.04 -27.73
N TRP A 7 7.01 -9.00 -28.06
CA TRP A 7 7.52 -7.66 -28.32
C TRP A 7 7.81 -6.92 -27.01
N GLU A 8 6.93 -7.04 -26.04
CA GLU A 8 7.09 -6.44 -24.69
C GLU A 8 8.30 -7.03 -23.96
N LYS A 9 8.46 -8.36 -23.99
CA LYS A 9 9.65 -9.01 -23.41
C LYS A 9 10.94 -8.57 -24.10
N LYS A 10 10.93 -8.38 -25.42
CA LYS A 10 12.09 -7.86 -26.16
C LYS A 10 12.36 -6.39 -25.82
N LEU A 11 11.34 -5.57 -25.65
CA LEU A 11 11.48 -4.15 -25.30
C LEU A 11 12.08 -4.00 -23.90
N THR A 12 11.59 -4.74 -22.90
CA THR A 12 12.13 -4.71 -21.52
C THR A 12 13.61 -5.14 -21.49
N VAL A 13 13.96 -6.21 -22.19
CA VAL A 13 15.36 -6.67 -22.30
C VAL A 13 16.21 -5.66 -23.07
N GLN A 14 15.70 -5.07 -24.15
CA GLN A 14 16.44 -4.07 -24.93
C GLN A 14 16.64 -2.76 -24.14
N VAL A 15 15.64 -2.31 -23.38
CA VAL A 15 15.77 -1.14 -22.51
C VAL A 15 16.75 -1.41 -21.37
N MET A 16 16.72 -2.57 -20.73
CA MET A 16 17.71 -2.95 -19.72
C MET A 16 19.12 -3.07 -20.32
N THR A 17 19.25 -3.61 -21.51
CA THR A 17 20.56 -3.70 -22.20
C THR A 17 21.07 -2.31 -22.57
N ALA A 18 20.20 -1.39 -23.00
CA ALA A 18 20.56 0.01 -23.29
C ALA A 18 20.96 0.77 -22.02
N LEU A 19 20.25 0.54 -20.90
CA LEU A 19 20.58 1.15 -19.60
C LEU A 19 21.91 0.61 -19.05
N LEU A 20 22.19 -0.69 -19.18
CA LEU A 20 23.48 -1.27 -18.83
C LEU A 20 24.62 -0.75 -19.70
N ALA A 21 24.37 -0.54 -21.01
CA ALA A 21 25.35 0.05 -21.91
C ALA A 21 25.60 1.54 -21.60
N SER A 22 24.57 2.31 -21.20
CA SER A 22 24.73 3.69 -20.79
C SER A 22 25.49 3.82 -19.46
N ALA A 23 25.24 2.91 -18.50
CA ALA A 23 25.99 2.84 -17.25
C ALA A 23 27.50 2.52 -17.51
N ALA A 24 27.78 1.61 -18.46
CA ALA A 24 29.16 1.27 -18.84
C ALA A 24 29.89 2.42 -19.60
N MET A 25 29.17 3.28 -20.32
CA MET A 25 29.74 4.43 -21.00
C MET A 25 29.92 5.64 -20.07
N GLY A 26 29.10 5.76 -19.00
CA GLY A 26 29.23 6.83 -18.00
C GLY A 26 30.46 6.72 -17.11
N THR A 27 31.04 5.54 -16.94
CA THR A 27 32.22 5.31 -16.07
C THR A 27 33.54 5.84 -16.64
N THR A 28 33.59 6.27 -17.90
CA THR A 28 34.81 6.82 -18.51
C THR A 28 34.87 8.36 -18.51
N ALA A 29 33.82 9.07 -18.07
CA ALA A 29 33.73 10.52 -18.18
C ALA A 29 33.77 11.30 -16.85
N PHE A 30 33.70 10.63 -15.69
CA PHE A 30 33.64 11.31 -14.39
C PHE A 30 34.75 10.87 -13.42
N ALA A 31 35.99 11.09 -13.81
CA ALA A 31 37.11 11.13 -12.89
C ALA A 31 37.67 12.55 -12.86
N ALA A 32 36.97 13.49 -12.21
CA ALA A 32 37.58 14.71 -11.66
C ALA A 32 36.53 15.58 -10.92
N GLU A 33 36.96 15.96 -9.73
CA GLU A 33 36.47 17.00 -8.84
C GLU A 33 35.58 16.58 -7.67
N ALA A 34 36.29 16.31 -6.57
CA ALA A 34 35.71 16.34 -5.24
C ALA A 34 35.41 17.81 -4.87
N VAL A 35 34.14 18.19 -4.90
CA VAL A 35 33.69 19.45 -4.27
C VAL A 35 33.32 19.12 -2.82
N HIS A 36 34.11 19.68 -1.90
CA HIS A 36 33.76 19.76 -0.49
C HIS A 36 32.65 20.82 -0.31
N GLY A 37 31.55 20.44 0.31
CA GLY A 37 30.59 21.37 0.89
C GLY A 37 29.14 21.20 0.46
N GLU A 38 28.48 20.09 0.84
CA GLU A 38 27.00 19.97 0.68
C GLU A 38 26.35 19.00 1.67
N SER A 39 27.00 18.62 2.76
CA SER A 39 26.45 17.59 3.65
C SER A 39 25.50 18.09 4.75
N ALA A 40 25.36 19.39 4.95
CA ALA A 40 24.50 19.95 6.00
C ALA A 40 23.08 20.30 5.50
N ASP A 41 22.95 20.85 4.29
CA ASP A 41 21.64 21.26 3.75
C ASP A 41 20.79 20.07 3.31
N VAL A 42 21.39 19.03 2.71
CA VAL A 42 20.66 17.82 2.31
C VAL A 42 20.15 17.02 3.51
N ALA A 43 20.87 17.06 4.64
CA ALA A 43 20.42 16.42 5.87
C ALA A 43 19.26 17.19 6.52
N ALA A 44 19.25 18.51 6.47
CA ALA A 44 18.17 19.34 6.98
C ALA A 44 16.88 19.16 6.16
N ASP A 45 16.97 19.16 4.83
CA ASP A 45 15.83 18.91 3.93
C ASP A 45 15.23 17.50 4.13
N VAL A 46 16.05 16.49 4.45
CA VAL A 46 15.56 15.13 4.75
C VAL A 46 14.81 15.10 6.08
N TYR A 47 15.26 15.78 7.12
CA TYR A 47 14.57 15.85 8.40
C TYR A 47 13.24 16.62 8.31
N GLU A 48 13.15 17.70 7.55
CA GLU A 48 11.88 18.42 7.34
C GLU A 48 10.86 17.59 6.56
N LEU A 49 11.29 16.73 5.63
CA LEU A 49 10.40 15.83 4.88
C LEU A 49 9.86 14.65 5.72
N GLU A 50 10.58 14.23 6.77
CA GLU A 50 10.13 13.14 7.66
C GLU A 50 8.92 13.54 8.53
N ASP A 51 8.79 14.81 8.88
CA ASP A 51 7.68 15.33 9.68
C ASP A 51 6.47 15.82 8.86
N THR A 52 6.56 15.78 7.52
CA THR A 52 5.52 16.28 6.63
C THR A 52 4.66 15.15 6.05
N VAL A 53 3.35 15.29 6.14
CA VAL A 53 2.36 14.38 5.55
C VAL A 53 1.51 15.16 4.53
N VAL A 54 1.38 14.64 3.32
CA VAL A 54 0.55 15.23 2.25
C VAL A 54 -0.82 14.60 2.20
N THR A 55 -0.89 13.28 2.40
CA THR A 55 -2.10 12.48 2.16
C THR A 55 -3.27 12.83 3.06
N ALA A 56 -3.03 13.24 4.31
CA ALA A 56 -4.12 13.50 5.25
C ALA A 56 -4.98 14.71 4.87
N GLU A 57 -4.38 15.73 4.23
CA GLU A 57 -5.04 16.99 3.85
C GLU A 57 -4.92 17.36 2.37
N ARG A 58 -4.33 16.50 1.55
CA ARG A 58 -3.98 16.76 0.13
C ARG A 58 -3.06 17.98 -0.07
N ARG A 59 -2.34 18.37 0.97
CA ARG A 59 -1.31 19.42 0.99
C ARG A 59 -0.21 19.06 1.98
N PRO A 60 1.00 19.61 1.85
CA PRO A 60 2.05 19.46 2.85
C PRO A 60 1.57 20.02 4.20
N THR A 61 1.60 19.18 5.24
CA THR A 61 1.21 19.56 6.59
C THR A 61 2.12 18.85 7.58
N LYS A 62 2.58 19.53 8.62
CA LYS A 62 3.37 18.89 9.67
C LYS A 62 2.55 17.82 10.36
N LYS A 63 3.17 16.70 10.73
CA LYS A 63 2.50 15.58 11.39
C LYS A 63 1.74 16.03 12.65
N MET A 64 2.35 16.91 13.47
CA MET A 64 1.73 17.44 14.68
C MET A 64 0.58 18.44 14.40
N GLU A 65 0.45 18.95 13.19
CA GLU A 65 -0.65 19.83 12.77
C GLU A 65 -1.77 19.05 12.07
N THR A 66 -1.55 17.79 11.75
CA THR A 66 -2.48 16.93 11.00
C THR A 66 -3.45 16.23 11.95
N PRO A 67 -4.77 16.51 11.92
CA PRO A 67 -5.76 15.89 12.82
C PRO A 67 -6.17 14.49 12.36
N ALA A 68 -5.18 13.59 12.21
CA ALA A 68 -5.37 12.21 11.79
C ALA A 68 -4.31 11.29 12.38
N ASN A 69 -4.64 10.00 12.53
CA ASN A 69 -3.64 8.98 12.85
C ASN A 69 -2.81 8.67 11.58
N THR A 70 -1.58 9.14 11.54
CA THR A 70 -0.69 9.03 10.38
C THR A 70 0.59 8.28 10.74
N THR A 71 1.06 7.49 9.78
CA THR A 71 2.37 6.83 9.83
C THR A 71 3.10 7.09 8.52
N VAL A 72 4.38 7.41 8.60
CA VAL A 72 5.26 7.59 7.45
C VAL A 72 6.39 6.58 7.55
N ILE A 73 6.62 5.82 6.46
CA ILE A 73 7.80 4.96 6.27
C ILE A 73 8.70 5.70 5.30
N THR A 74 9.89 6.06 5.73
CA THR A 74 10.83 6.89 4.96
C THR A 74 11.65 6.06 3.97
N ALA A 75 12.27 6.72 2.96
CA ALA A 75 13.22 6.07 2.05
C ALA A 75 14.39 5.44 2.83
N ARG A 76 14.85 6.09 3.89
CA ARG A 76 15.92 5.59 4.75
C ARG A 76 15.49 4.30 5.46
N GLU A 77 14.30 4.25 6.03
CA GLU A 77 13.75 3.06 6.68
C GLU A 77 13.58 1.91 5.66
N ILE A 78 13.13 2.22 4.44
CA ILE A 78 13.02 1.24 3.34
C ILE A 78 14.40 0.67 2.99
N GLU A 79 15.41 1.53 2.86
CA GLU A 79 16.77 1.14 2.51
C GLU A 79 17.47 0.38 3.64
N ASP A 80 17.37 0.84 4.89
CA ASP A 80 18.02 0.23 6.05
C ASP A 80 17.45 -1.17 6.37
N ASN A 81 16.17 -1.41 6.04
CA ASN A 81 15.53 -2.73 6.20
C ASN A 81 15.57 -3.59 4.93
N HIS A 82 16.07 -3.07 3.81
CA HIS A 82 16.10 -3.77 2.52
C HIS A 82 14.75 -4.40 2.16
N TYR A 83 13.65 -3.65 2.35
CA TYR A 83 12.32 -4.14 1.99
C TYR A 83 12.22 -4.41 0.49
N GLN A 84 11.70 -5.59 0.14
CA GLN A 84 11.60 -6.04 -1.26
C GLN A 84 10.23 -5.72 -1.87
N SER A 85 9.23 -5.40 -1.02
CA SER A 85 7.87 -5.08 -1.44
C SER A 85 7.18 -4.13 -0.45
N VAL A 86 6.14 -3.44 -0.90
CA VAL A 86 5.37 -2.53 -0.05
C VAL A 86 4.65 -3.28 1.06
N ASP A 87 4.12 -4.47 0.79
CA ASP A 87 3.44 -5.30 1.79
C ASP A 87 4.39 -5.73 2.92
N GLU A 88 5.66 -5.94 2.61
CA GLU A 88 6.68 -6.18 3.64
C GLU A 88 6.88 -4.95 4.51
N ALA A 89 7.08 -3.77 3.92
CA ALA A 89 7.30 -2.53 4.66
C ALA A 89 6.12 -2.16 5.56
N ILE A 90 4.90 -2.15 5.03
CA ILE A 90 3.72 -1.76 5.80
C ILE A 90 3.24 -2.84 6.79
N GLY A 91 3.64 -4.09 6.60
CA GLY A 91 3.33 -5.20 7.50
C GLY A 91 3.89 -5.02 8.92
N HIS A 92 4.93 -4.19 9.09
CA HIS A 92 5.50 -3.83 10.39
C HIS A 92 4.82 -2.62 11.05
N VAL A 93 3.89 -1.96 10.38
CA VAL A 93 3.16 -0.82 10.94
C VAL A 93 2.11 -1.27 11.94
N ASN A 94 2.02 -0.58 13.09
CA ASN A 94 1.02 -0.85 14.11
C ASN A 94 -0.41 -0.68 13.55
N GLY A 95 -1.36 -1.54 13.92
CA GLY A 95 -2.74 -1.51 13.41
C GLY A 95 -2.90 -1.90 11.92
N VAL A 96 -1.82 -2.29 11.24
CA VAL A 96 -1.85 -2.78 9.85
C VAL A 96 -1.63 -4.29 9.82
N SER A 97 -2.41 -5.00 9.03
CA SER A 97 -2.21 -6.42 8.74
C SER A 97 -2.27 -6.68 7.25
N ILE A 98 -1.47 -7.64 6.79
CA ILE A 98 -1.40 -8.07 5.41
C ILE A 98 -2.16 -9.38 5.25
N VAL A 99 -2.89 -9.50 4.15
CA VAL A 99 -3.53 -10.74 3.72
C VAL A 99 -2.88 -11.16 2.41
N ARG A 100 -1.96 -12.12 2.48
CA ARG A 100 -1.33 -12.71 1.29
C ARG A 100 -2.17 -13.86 0.80
N MET A 101 -2.79 -13.66 -0.33
CA MET A 101 -3.52 -14.71 -1.02
C MET A 101 -2.57 -15.52 -1.87
N GLY A 102 -2.79 -16.84 -1.88
CA GLY A 102 -1.93 -17.71 -2.63
C GLY A 102 -0.45 -17.56 -2.26
N GLY A 103 -0.12 -17.36 -0.92
CA GLY A 103 1.25 -17.24 -0.40
C GLY A 103 2.09 -16.11 -1.00
N GLY A 104 1.47 -15.00 -1.30
CA GLY A 104 2.12 -13.81 -1.83
C GLY A 104 1.96 -13.61 -3.34
N LEU A 105 1.08 -14.36 -3.99
CA LEU A 105 0.67 -14.08 -5.37
C LEU A 105 -0.05 -12.72 -5.44
N ARG A 106 -0.87 -12.44 -4.45
CA ARG A 106 -1.55 -11.16 -4.24
C ARG A 106 -1.46 -10.77 -2.78
N SER A 107 -1.25 -9.50 -2.53
CA SER A 107 -1.10 -8.94 -1.19
C SER A 107 -2.08 -7.79 -1.00
N TYR A 108 -2.94 -7.92 0.00
CA TYR A 108 -3.93 -6.93 0.37
C TYR A 108 -3.69 -6.43 1.78
N VAL A 109 -4.09 -5.20 2.04
CA VAL A 109 -3.91 -4.57 3.34
C VAL A 109 -5.23 -4.45 4.08
N ARG A 110 -5.15 -4.56 5.39
CA ARG A 110 -6.19 -4.11 6.32
C ARG A 110 -5.62 -3.07 7.26
N ILE A 111 -6.32 -1.97 7.40
CA ILE A 111 -6.04 -0.93 8.40
C ILE A 111 -7.12 -1.01 9.47
N ASN A 112 -6.72 -1.21 10.72
CA ASN A 112 -7.65 -1.35 11.84
C ASN A 112 -8.74 -2.41 11.59
N GLY A 113 -8.33 -3.51 10.94
CA GLY A 113 -9.21 -4.62 10.58
C GLY A 113 -10.15 -4.36 9.39
N ASP A 114 -10.06 -3.19 8.71
CA ASP A 114 -10.82 -2.88 7.50
C ASP A 114 -10.01 -3.11 6.24
N ASP A 115 -10.58 -3.81 5.29
CA ASP A 115 -9.98 -4.11 3.98
C ASP A 115 -10.36 -3.10 2.88
N ARG A 116 -11.21 -2.13 3.19
CA ARG A 116 -11.57 -1.02 2.29
C ARG A 116 -10.56 0.10 2.44
N VAL A 117 -9.45 -0.04 1.76
CA VAL A 117 -8.30 0.88 1.82
C VAL A 117 -8.01 1.41 0.42
N VAL A 118 -7.84 2.72 0.31
CA VAL A 118 -7.37 3.35 -0.94
C VAL A 118 -5.86 3.23 -1.03
N ILE A 119 -5.36 2.73 -2.16
CA ILE A 119 -3.94 2.65 -2.49
C ILE A 119 -3.65 3.62 -3.61
N MET A 120 -2.60 4.42 -3.47
CA MET A 120 -2.21 5.43 -4.44
C MET A 120 -0.70 5.41 -4.73
N ILE A 121 -0.33 5.86 -5.92
CA ILE A 121 1.04 6.26 -6.27
C ILE A 121 0.99 7.74 -6.66
N ASP A 122 1.76 8.59 -5.99
CA ASP A 122 1.78 10.04 -6.16
C ASP A 122 0.37 10.67 -6.18
N GLY A 123 -0.54 10.16 -5.35
CA GLY A 123 -1.94 10.60 -5.27
C GLY A 123 -2.86 10.07 -6.37
N GLN A 124 -2.37 9.27 -7.32
CA GLN A 124 -3.20 8.58 -8.30
C GLN A 124 -3.73 7.26 -7.72
N LYS A 125 -5.05 7.10 -7.66
CA LYS A 125 -5.72 5.90 -7.13
C LYS A 125 -5.44 4.67 -8.01
N LEU A 126 -5.06 3.55 -7.39
CA LEU A 126 -4.86 2.25 -8.04
C LEU A 126 -6.07 1.33 -7.92
N ASN A 127 -6.94 1.52 -6.93
CA ASN A 127 -8.18 0.75 -6.80
C ASN A 127 -8.99 0.88 -8.09
N ASP A 128 -9.44 -0.24 -8.63
CA ASP A 128 -10.30 -0.27 -9.81
C ASP A 128 -11.76 -0.61 -9.43
N ASP A 129 -12.68 -0.37 -10.35
CA ASP A 129 -14.10 -0.65 -10.14
C ASP A 129 -14.48 -2.09 -10.50
N GLN A 130 -13.55 -2.95 -10.89
CA GLN A 130 -13.83 -4.34 -11.21
C GLN A 130 -14.07 -5.17 -9.96
N GLY A 131 -13.31 -4.91 -8.92
CA GLY A 131 -13.16 -5.80 -7.80
C GLY A 131 -12.08 -6.84 -8.06
N SER A 132 -11.72 -7.58 -7.03
CA SER A 132 -10.81 -8.70 -7.19
C SER A 132 -11.60 -9.99 -7.29
N ALA A 133 -11.10 -10.99 -8.01
CA ALA A 133 -11.64 -12.35 -8.02
C ALA A 133 -11.78 -12.98 -6.62
N SER A 134 -11.30 -12.30 -5.61
CA SER A 134 -11.29 -12.68 -4.20
C SER A 134 -12.26 -11.87 -3.34
N GLY A 135 -13.14 -11.07 -3.95
CA GLY A 135 -14.13 -10.25 -3.25
C GLY A 135 -13.75 -8.77 -3.16
N ARG A 136 -14.10 -8.11 -2.06
CA ARG A 136 -14.08 -6.66 -1.86
C ARG A 136 -12.74 -6.05 -1.45
N PHE A 137 -11.62 -6.71 -1.68
CA PHE A 137 -10.31 -6.19 -1.29
C PHE A 137 -9.93 -4.92 -2.08
N SER A 138 -9.07 -4.11 -1.48
CA SER A 138 -8.39 -2.98 -2.11
C SER A 138 -7.49 -3.41 -3.28
N ALA A 139 -6.79 -2.47 -3.88
CA ALA A 139 -5.78 -2.78 -4.90
C ALA A 139 -4.72 -3.77 -4.36
N ASP A 140 -4.22 -4.62 -5.23
CA ASP A 140 -3.11 -5.52 -4.91
C ASP A 140 -1.83 -4.71 -4.71
N LEU A 141 -1.21 -4.80 -3.53
CA LEU A 141 0.05 -4.10 -3.21
C LEU A 141 1.21 -4.53 -4.13
N ASN A 142 1.10 -5.72 -4.71
CA ASN A 142 2.07 -6.18 -5.70
C ASN A 142 2.03 -5.38 -7.02
N MET A 143 1.02 -4.54 -7.27
CA MET A 143 0.98 -3.63 -8.44
C MET A 143 2.02 -2.52 -8.38
N ILE A 144 2.66 -2.30 -7.23
CA ILE A 144 3.67 -1.27 -7.06
C ILE A 144 5.01 -1.78 -7.61
N PRO A 145 5.63 -1.12 -8.61
CA PRO A 145 6.66 -1.73 -9.43
C PRO A 145 8.01 -1.94 -8.74
N SER A 146 8.45 -1.05 -7.87
CA SER A 146 9.79 -1.11 -7.28
C SER A 146 9.90 -0.31 -6.00
N MET A 147 10.57 -0.88 -4.99
CA MET A 147 10.89 -0.21 -3.73
C MET A 147 11.92 0.91 -3.92
N ASP A 148 12.85 0.77 -4.87
CA ASP A 148 13.89 1.77 -5.14
C ASP A 148 13.34 3.12 -5.62
N ASN A 149 12.15 3.12 -6.21
CA ASN A 149 11.46 4.33 -6.66
C ASN A 149 10.71 5.07 -5.52
N ILE A 150 10.63 4.50 -4.33
CA ILE A 150 9.82 5.05 -3.24
C ILE A 150 10.63 6.03 -2.42
N GLN A 151 10.13 7.26 -2.29
CA GLN A 151 10.65 8.28 -1.38
C GLN A 151 10.10 8.07 0.03
N ARG A 152 8.81 7.78 0.16
CA ARG A 152 8.14 7.44 1.42
C ARG A 152 6.79 6.80 1.17
N ILE A 153 6.28 6.11 2.17
CA ILE A 153 4.91 5.57 2.19
C ILE A 153 4.15 6.27 3.30
N GLU A 154 3.09 6.97 2.94
CA GLU A 154 2.21 7.65 3.90
C GLU A 154 0.96 6.80 4.13
N ILE A 155 0.64 6.54 5.39
CA ILE A 155 -0.52 5.77 5.83
C ILE A 155 -1.39 6.66 6.69
N VAL A 156 -2.62 6.94 6.23
CA VAL A 156 -3.65 7.66 6.99
C VAL A 156 -4.69 6.65 7.43
N LYS A 157 -4.86 6.48 8.72
CA LYS A 157 -5.77 5.49 9.30
C LYS A 157 -7.12 6.11 9.66
N GLY A 158 -8.20 5.37 9.36
CA GLY A 158 -9.58 5.84 9.54
C GLY A 158 -10.18 6.46 8.29
N GLY A 159 -11.44 6.85 8.37
CA GLY A 159 -12.24 7.29 7.24
C GLY A 159 -11.74 8.55 6.57
N SER A 160 -11.51 8.43 5.26
CA SER A 160 -10.99 9.49 4.41
C SER A 160 -11.82 9.71 3.15
N SER A 161 -13.09 9.23 3.14
CA SER A 161 -13.97 9.31 1.95
C SER A 161 -14.30 10.76 1.54
N ALA A 162 -14.22 11.74 2.44
CA ALA A 162 -14.40 13.15 2.11
C ALA A 162 -13.32 13.70 1.15
N LEU A 163 -12.15 13.09 1.08
CA LEU A 163 -11.09 13.45 0.13
C LEU A 163 -10.93 12.43 -0.99
N TYR A 164 -11.08 11.14 -0.69
CA TYR A 164 -10.68 10.05 -1.57
C TYR A 164 -11.84 9.17 -2.08
N GLY A 165 -13.08 9.50 -1.68
CA GLY A 165 -14.29 8.85 -2.15
C GLY A 165 -14.46 7.41 -1.67
N SER A 166 -14.98 6.55 -2.56
CA SER A 166 -15.17 5.12 -2.31
C SER A 166 -13.87 4.43 -1.91
N ASP A 167 -13.97 3.41 -1.06
CA ASP A 167 -12.89 2.57 -0.53
C ASP A 167 -12.02 3.21 0.58
N ALA A 168 -12.15 4.49 0.88
CA ALA A 168 -11.40 5.13 1.95
C ALA A 168 -12.11 4.98 3.32
N VAL A 169 -12.48 3.75 3.68
CA VAL A 169 -13.16 3.42 4.95
C VAL A 169 -12.15 3.11 6.05
N GLY A 170 -11.24 2.16 5.82
CA GLY A 170 -10.16 1.80 6.74
C GLY A 170 -9.05 2.83 6.74
N GLY A 171 -8.81 3.46 5.60
CA GLY A 171 -7.75 4.46 5.44
C GLY A 171 -7.26 4.61 4.01
N VAL A 172 -6.12 5.28 3.90
CA VAL A 172 -5.42 5.56 2.64
C VAL A 172 -3.95 5.26 2.79
N ILE A 173 -3.36 4.60 1.80
CA ILE A 173 -1.92 4.42 1.66
C ILE A 173 -1.50 5.11 0.37
N ASN A 174 -0.59 6.07 0.49
CA ASN A 174 -0.05 6.79 -0.65
C ASN A 174 1.46 6.55 -0.74
N ILE A 175 1.90 5.97 -1.85
CA ILE A 175 3.29 5.73 -2.18
C ILE A 175 3.79 6.96 -2.93
N ILE A 176 4.65 7.74 -2.29
CA ILE A 176 5.28 8.91 -2.89
C ILE A 176 6.58 8.46 -3.55
N THR A 177 6.69 8.69 -4.86
CA THR A 177 7.88 8.30 -5.62
C THR A 177 8.97 9.37 -5.57
N LYS A 178 10.23 8.94 -5.69
CA LYS A 178 11.41 9.82 -5.68
C LYS A 178 11.36 10.84 -6.83
N ASN A 179 11.79 12.04 -6.54
CA ASN A 179 12.19 13.03 -7.55
C ASN A 179 13.72 13.01 -7.65
N ALA A 180 14.25 13.19 -8.84
CA ALA A 180 15.67 13.24 -9.04
C ALA A 180 16.26 14.52 -8.42
N VAL A 181 17.22 14.35 -7.51
CA VAL A 181 17.95 15.44 -6.85
C VAL A 181 19.43 15.49 -7.26
N LYS A 182 19.94 14.39 -7.81
CA LYS A 182 21.34 14.22 -8.25
C LYS A 182 21.39 13.24 -9.43
N ASN A 183 22.53 13.25 -10.13
CA ASN A 183 22.82 12.22 -11.14
C ASN A 183 23.37 10.99 -10.43
N GLU A 184 22.68 9.87 -10.53
CA GLU A 184 23.03 8.64 -9.83
C GLU A 184 22.47 7.42 -10.55
N THR A 185 23.23 6.34 -10.57
CA THR A 185 22.78 5.02 -10.99
C THR A 185 23.00 4.02 -9.86
N LYS A 186 21.96 3.27 -9.49
CA LYS A 186 21.98 2.26 -8.43
C LYS A 186 21.70 0.89 -9.03
N VAL A 187 22.49 -0.10 -8.65
CA VAL A 187 22.29 -1.51 -8.97
C VAL A 187 22.15 -2.29 -7.68
N ASP A 188 21.07 -3.03 -7.53
CA ASP A 188 20.86 -4.00 -6.44
C ASP A 188 20.75 -5.41 -7.01
N ILE A 189 21.52 -6.32 -6.47
CA ILE A 189 21.53 -7.74 -6.85
C ILE A 189 21.44 -8.56 -5.57
N ASN A 190 20.46 -9.45 -5.50
CA ASN A 190 20.36 -10.34 -4.36
C ASN A 190 19.95 -11.77 -4.77
N THR A 191 20.28 -12.71 -3.91
CA THR A 191 19.92 -14.12 -4.04
C THR A 191 19.51 -14.67 -2.69
N GLY A 192 18.65 -15.68 -2.68
CA GLY A 192 18.11 -16.23 -1.44
C GLY A 192 17.60 -17.66 -1.54
N SER A 193 16.87 -18.04 -0.50
CA SER A 193 16.21 -19.34 -0.41
C SER A 193 15.33 -19.60 -1.62
N TRP A 194 15.08 -20.87 -1.90
CA TRP A 194 14.20 -21.35 -2.97
C TRP A 194 14.60 -20.88 -4.37
N GLY A 195 15.92 -20.67 -4.61
CA GLY A 195 16.42 -20.16 -5.88
C GLY A 195 15.93 -18.75 -6.21
N SER A 196 15.70 -17.93 -5.19
CA SER A 196 15.32 -16.53 -5.36
C SER A 196 16.49 -15.73 -5.92
N HIS A 197 16.18 -14.90 -6.92
CA HIS A 197 17.11 -13.94 -7.51
C HIS A 197 16.35 -12.65 -7.84
N ASN A 198 16.86 -11.52 -7.40
CA ASN A 198 16.33 -10.20 -7.73
C ASN A 198 17.44 -9.34 -8.32
N TYR A 199 17.11 -8.61 -9.36
CA TYR A 199 17.99 -7.64 -10.01
C TYR A 199 17.21 -6.35 -10.19
N THR A 200 17.72 -5.26 -9.64
CA THR A 200 17.13 -3.93 -9.81
C THR A 200 18.19 -2.96 -10.32
N LEU A 201 17.83 -2.21 -11.34
CA LEU A 201 18.61 -1.09 -11.87
C LEU A 201 17.75 0.15 -11.81
N SER A 202 18.25 1.19 -11.15
CA SER A 202 17.61 2.51 -11.15
C SER A 202 18.61 3.58 -11.56
N THR A 203 18.15 4.57 -12.29
CA THR A 203 18.92 5.76 -12.65
C THR A 203 18.09 7.00 -12.45
N GLN A 204 18.69 8.02 -11.88
CA GLN A 204 18.08 9.32 -11.72
C GLN A 204 19.04 10.41 -12.20
N GLY A 205 18.48 11.52 -12.62
CA GLY A 205 19.28 12.67 -12.99
C GLY A 205 18.47 13.92 -13.20
N LYS A 206 19.18 15.05 -13.13
CA LYS A 206 18.63 16.37 -13.41
C LYS A 206 19.60 17.14 -14.30
N GLU A 207 19.07 17.70 -15.37
CA GLU A 207 19.79 18.60 -16.25
C GLU A 207 18.92 19.84 -16.52
N ASN A 208 19.34 20.98 -16.04
CA ASN A 208 18.56 22.23 -16.04
C ASN A 208 17.17 22.01 -15.40
N ASP A 209 16.11 22.22 -16.18
CA ASP A 209 14.71 22.10 -15.75
C ASP A 209 14.13 20.69 -15.95
N PHE A 210 14.89 19.81 -16.59
CA PHE A 210 14.46 18.43 -16.86
C PHE A 210 15.07 17.48 -15.84
N SER A 211 14.22 16.59 -15.29
CA SER A 211 14.67 15.54 -14.39
C SER A 211 13.99 14.21 -14.71
N TRP A 212 14.67 13.11 -14.38
CA TRP A 212 14.18 11.76 -14.61
C TRP A 212 14.49 10.83 -13.44
N PHE A 213 13.60 9.88 -13.21
CA PHE A 213 13.83 8.69 -12.38
C PHE A 213 13.32 7.47 -13.15
N ILE A 214 14.19 6.49 -13.41
CA ILE A 214 13.86 5.29 -14.19
C ILE A 214 14.35 4.08 -13.43
N THR A 215 13.47 3.08 -13.24
CA THR A 215 13.80 1.84 -12.54
C THR A 215 13.30 0.64 -13.34
N GLY A 216 14.11 -0.42 -13.42
CA GLY A 216 13.72 -1.71 -13.94
C GLY A 216 14.08 -2.81 -12.97
N GLY A 217 13.21 -3.79 -12.79
CA GLY A 217 13.39 -4.92 -11.87
C GLY A 217 13.03 -6.27 -12.48
N LEU A 218 13.79 -7.28 -12.12
CA LEU A 218 13.53 -8.68 -12.42
C LEU A 218 13.56 -9.46 -11.12
N GLN A 219 12.48 -10.18 -10.82
CA GLN A 219 12.39 -11.01 -9.63
C GLN A 219 11.96 -12.42 -10.00
N LYS A 220 12.67 -13.40 -9.47
CA LYS A 220 12.37 -14.81 -9.67
C LYS A 220 12.52 -15.58 -8.36
N ARG A 221 11.61 -16.54 -8.15
CA ARG A 221 11.67 -17.48 -7.01
C ARG A 221 11.10 -18.83 -7.45
N GLY A 222 11.69 -19.91 -6.96
CA GLY A 222 11.15 -21.26 -7.08
C GLY A 222 10.04 -21.54 -6.07
N HIS A 223 9.78 -22.82 -5.82
CA HIS A 223 8.78 -23.26 -4.86
C HIS A 223 9.26 -23.00 -3.44
N PHE A 224 8.40 -22.39 -2.59
CA PHE A 224 8.73 -22.08 -1.21
C PHE A 224 8.38 -23.23 -0.25
N ASP A 225 9.13 -23.31 0.83
CA ASP A 225 8.79 -24.16 1.96
C ASP A 225 7.93 -23.40 2.98
N TYR A 226 7.03 -24.11 3.66
CA TYR A 226 6.17 -23.56 4.71
C TYR A 226 6.19 -24.46 5.94
N LYS A 227 5.76 -23.93 7.08
CA LYS A 227 5.62 -24.70 8.30
C LYS A 227 4.17 -25.16 8.47
N PHE A 228 3.97 -26.45 8.79
CA PHE A 228 2.65 -27.03 9.03
C PHE A 228 2.78 -28.30 9.88
N ASP A 229 2.08 -28.33 11.02
CA ASP A 229 2.10 -29.46 11.98
C ASP A 229 3.52 -29.95 12.32
N GLY A 230 4.42 -29.00 12.60
CA GLY A 230 5.80 -29.32 12.95
C GLY A 230 6.71 -29.69 11.78
N ASN A 231 6.18 -29.96 10.59
CA ASN A 231 6.91 -30.27 9.38
C ASN A 231 7.27 -29.02 8.57
N SER A 232 8.12 -29.17 7.54
CA SER A 232 8.48 -28.09 6.61
C SER A 232 8.37 -28.58 5.17
N PRO A 233 7.15 -28.85 4.68
CA PRO A 233 6.95 -29.29 3.31
C PRO A 233 7.14 -28.15 2.32
N THR A 234 7.44 -28.50 1.05
CA THR A 234 7.50 -27.56 -0.06
C THR A 234 6.13 -27.39 -0.71
N MET A 235 5.70 -26.14 -0.95
CA MET A 235 4.47 -25.84 -1.66
C MET A 235 4.67 -26.03 -3.16
N SER A 236 4.03 -27.05 -3.71
CA SER A 236 4.07 -27.31 -5.16
C SER A 236 3.39 -26.19 -5.95
N ASN A 237 3.86 -25.93 -7.17
CA ASN A 237 3.32 -24.90 -8.06
C ASN A 237 3.25 -23.51 -7.39
N SER A 238 4.32 -23.12 -6.68
CA SER A 238 4.41 -21.83 -5.97
C SER A 238 5.57 -20.96 -6.49
N ASP A 239 6.06 -21.25 -7.69
CA ASP A 239 7.07 -20.44 -8.36
C ASP A 239 6.52 -19.05 -8.75
N TYR A 240 7.42 -18.09 -8.83
CA TYR A 240 7.06 -16.69 -9.05
C TYR A 240 8.09 -15.99 -9.93
N ASN A 241 7.61 -15.31 -10.98
CA ASN A 241 8.42 -14.44 -11.83
C ASN A 241 7.70 -13.10 -11.95
N ASN A 242 8.43 -12.02 -11.77
CA ASN A 242 7.93 -10.66 -11.88
C ASN A 242 8.93 -9.79 -12.63
N ASN A 243 8.44 -9.03 -13.61
CA ASN A 243 9.19 -8.00 -14.30
C ASN A 243 8.51 -6.66 -14.01
N SER A 244 9.28 -5.66 -13.67
CA SER A 244 8.76 -4.32 -13.39
C SER A 244 9.56 -3.25 -14.10
N PHE A 245 8.89 -2.17 -14.46
CA PHE A 245 9.51 -0.97 -15.01
C PHE A 245 8.73 0.25 -14.53
N SER A 246 9.45 1.29 -14.13
CA SER A 246 8.88 2.56 -13.68
C SER A 246 9.68 3.72 -14.24
N MET A 247 9.01 4.76 -14.69
CA MET A 247 9.62 5.97 -15.23
C MET A 247 8.84 7.20 -14.78
N LYS A 248 9.55 8.20 -14.27
CA LYS A 248 9.03 9.52 -13.94
C LYS A 248 9.91 10.56 -14.63
N LEU A 249 9.32 11.34 -15.53
CA LEU A 249 9.98 12.43 -16.24
C LEU A 249 9.30 13.74 -15.82
N LYS A 250 10.08 14.73 -15.42
CA LYS A 250 9.54 16.03 -15.00
C LYS A 250 10.31 17.14 -15.70
N ASN A 251 9.57 18.11 -16.24
CA ASN A 251 10.13 19.33 -16.79
C ASN A 251 9.49 20.55 -16.11
N ARG A 252 10.31 21.39 -15.47
CA ARG A 252 9.89 22.68 -14.92
C ARG A 252 9.95 23.72 -16.01
N PHE A 253 9.02 24.63 -16.05
CA PHE A 253 8.99 25.76 -16.98
C PHE A 253 8.78 27.09 -16.28
N SER A 254 8.56 27.08 -14.98
CA SER A 254 8.66 28.22 -14.06
C SER A 254 9.03 27.74 -12.67
N ASP A 255 9.23 28.65 -11.73
CA ASP A 255 9.54 28.32 -10.33
C ASP A 255 8.41 27.53 -9.65
N SER A 256 7.17 27.75 -10.08
CA SER A 256 5.97 27.14 -9.48
C SER A 256 5.28 26.09 -10.33
N ASP A 257 5.71 25.90 -11.60
CA ASP A 257 4.99 25.08 -12.56
C ASP A 257 5.88 24.03 -13.22
N SER A 258 5.35 22.81 -13.35
CA SER A 258 6.01 21.72 -14.05
C SER A 258 5.02 20.79 -14.73
N VAL A 259 5.50 20.01 -15.68
CA VAL A 259 4.79 18.85 -16.25
C VAL A 259 5.54 17.59 -15.87
N THR A 260 4.81 16.62 -15.33
CA THR A 260 5.33 15.31 -14.98
C THR A 260 4.63 14.23 -15.80
N PHE A 261 5.41 13.37 -16.45
CA PHE A 261 4.94 12.14 -17.06
C PHE A 261 5.37 10.95 -16.21
N GLY A 262 4.43 10.09 -15.85
CA GLY A 262 4.66 8.86 -15.11
C GLY A 262 4.23 7.64 -15.94
N TYR A 263 5.03 6.58 -15.89
CA TYR A 263 4.70 5.27 -16.43
C TYR A 263 5.14 4.17 -15.47
N ASN A 264 4.23 3.24 -15.16
CA ASN A 264 4.51 2.06 -14.37
C ASN A 264 4.01 0.82 -15.12
N HIS A 265 4.86 -0.18 -15.19
CA HIS A 265 4.58 -1.49 -15.77
C HIS A 265 4.96 -2.60 -14.81
N ARG A 266 4.12 -3.63 -14.75
CA ARG A 266 4.40 -4.88 -14.04
C ARG A 266 3.83 -6.06 -14.81
N SER A 267 4.61 -7.14 -14.88
CA SER A 267 4.19 -8.41 -15.48
C SER A 267 4.57 -9.56 -14.55
N VAL A 268 3.58 -10.36 -14.17
CA VAL A 268 3.73 -11.53 -13.30
C VAL A 268 3.35 -12.79 -14.06
N ASP A 269 4.13 -13.86 -13.87
CA ASP A 269 3.78 -15.23 -14.22
C ASP A 269 4.15 -16.12 -13.02
N ALA A 270 3.16 -16.65 -12.33
CA ALA A 270 3.34 -17.38 -11.09
C ALA A 270 2.49 -18.65 -11.05
N GLY A 271 2.97 -19.66 -10.33
CA GLY A 271 2.21 -20.86 -10.07
C GLY A 271 1.03 -20.54 -9.12
N LEU A 272 -0.15 -21.00 -9.49
CA LEU A 272 -1.35 -20.90 -8.68
C LEU A 272 -1.48 -22.15 -7.83
N TYR A 273 -1.01 -22.11 -6.60
CA TYR A 273 -1.13 -23.21 -5.68
C TYR A 273 -2.41 -23.12 -4.83
N ASN A 274 -2.88 -24.26 -4.36
CA ASN A 274 -4.06 -24.37 -3.53
C ASN A 274 -3.71 -24.31 -2.03
N CYS A 275 -4.74 -24.05 -1.22
CA CYS A 275 -4.62 -24.25 0.21
C CYS A 275 -4.37 -25.74 0.56
N ILE A 276 -3.79 -25.99 1.72
CA ILE A 276 -3.63 -27.34 2.27
C ILE A 276 -5.02 -27.95 2.51
N GLY A 277 -5.14 -29.25 2.29
CA GLY A 277 -6.41 -29.96 2.45
C GLY A 277 -7.31 -30.01 1.20
N THR A 278 -6.89 -29.39 0.10
CA THR A 278 -7.60 -29.48 -1.19
C THR A 278 -6.75 -30.20 -2.25
N ASN A 279 -7.40 -30.85 -3.22
CA ASN A 279 -6.70 -31.42 -4.36
C ASN A 279 -6.09 -30.30 -5.22
N SER A 280 -4.78 -30.23 -5.29
CA SER A 280 -4.10 -29.25 -6.12
C SER A 280 -4.26 -29.57 -7.60
N THR A 281 -4.51 -28.55 -8.41
CA THR A 281 -4.34 -28.61 -9.87
C THR A 281 -2.94 -28.10 -10.20
N PRO A 282 -1.95 -28.98 -10.43
CA PRO A 282 -0.53 -28.64 -10.40
C PRO A 282 -0.06 -27.73 -11.55
N ASN A 283 -0.93 -27.35 -12.47
CA ASN A 283 -0.56 -26.60 -13.68
C ASN A 283 -1.28 -25.26 -13.84
N ASN A 284 -2.09 -24.83 -12.86
CA ASN A 284 -2.75 -23.54 -12.95
C ASN A 284 -1.74 -22.41 -12.73
N ARG A 285 -1.87 -21.37 -13.55
CA ARG A 285 -1.00 -20.17 -13.48
C ARG A 285 -1.83 -18.93 -13.20
N LEU A 286 -1.24 -18.02 -12.48
CA LEU A 286 -1.64 -16.61 -12.46
C LEU A 286 -0.74 -15.86 -13.43
N LYS A 287 -1.33 -15.12 -14.36
CA LYS A 287 -0.60 -14.13 -15.16
C LYS A 287 -1.26 -12.77 -14.97
N GLU A 288 -0.46 -11.77 -14.77
CA GLU A 288 -0.94 -10.41 -14.59
C GLU A 288 -0.07 -9.43 -15.37
N ASN A 289 -0.72 -8.47 -16.04
CA ASN A 289 -0.06 -7.33 -16.66
C ASN A 289 -0.76 -6.05 -16.23
N PHE A 290 -0.03 -5.21 -15.53
CA PHE A 290 -0.47 -3.89 -15.11
C PHE A 290 0.32 -2.82 -15.84
N ASN A 291 -0.38 -1.82 -16.38
CA ASN A 291 0.19 -0.62 -16.98
C ASN A 291 -0.54 0.60 -16.46
N SER A 292 0.21 1.59 -16.01
CA SER A 292 -0.32 2.86 -15.53
C SER A 292 0.44 4.01 -16.16
N TYR A 293 -0.29 4.96 -16.72
CA TYR A 293 0.24 6.17 -17.34
C TYR A 293 -0.39 7.38 -16.68
N ASN A 294 0.38 8.42 -16.45
CA ASN A 294 -0.16 9.72 -16.06
C ASN A 294 0.60 10.86 -16.72
N LEU A 295 -0.12 11.94 -16.96
CA LEU A 295 0.43 13.24 -17.35
C LEU A 295 -0.15 14.27 -16.39
N THR A 296 0.71 14.91 -15.60
CA THR A 296 0.32 15.84 -14.55
C THR A 296 0.94 17.20 -14.82
N TRP A 297 0.13 18.23 -14.95
CA TRP A 297 0.56 19.60 -14.82
C TRP A 297 0.46 20.00 -13.35
N ASN A 298 1.58 20.32 -12.74
CA ASN A 298 1.67 20.80 -11.37
C ASN A 298 1.82 22.32 -11.41
N PHE A 299 1.13 23.02 -10.54
CA PHE A 299 1.19 24.46 -10.36
C PHE A 299 1.16 24.79 -8.86
N GLN A 300 1.66 25.96 -8.47
CA GLN A 300 1.85 26.32 -7.06
C GLN A 300 2.72 25.27 -6.32
N GLU A 301 3.69 24.64 -7.00
CA GLU A 301 4.40 23.45 -6.53
C GLU A 301 5.20 23.67 -5.24
N ASP A 302 5.82 24.85 -5.13
CA ASP A 302 6.68 25.21 -3.98
C ASP A 302 5.89 26.08 -2.97
N THR A 303 4.59 25.84 -2.81
CA THR A 303 3.74 26.53 -1.84
C THR A 303 3.08 25.54 -0.87
N ASP A 304 2.50 26.06 0.20
CA ASP A 304 1.72 25.25 1.17
C ASP A 304 0.40 24.71 0.59
N VAL A 305 0.03 25.11 -0.61
CA VAL A 305 -1.23 24.78 -1.29
C VAL A 305 -1.02 24.33 -2.73
N PRO A 306 -0.23 23.29 -2.97
CA PRO A 306 0.08 22.82 -4.32
C PRO A 306 -1.18 22.40 -5.07
N GLY A 307 -1.25 22.80 -6.33
CA GLY A 307 -2.32 22.43 -7.25
C GLY A 307 -1.82 21.52 -8.37
N TYR A 308 -2.73 20.80 -8.98
CA TYR A 308 -2.41 19.98 -10.14
C TYR A 308 -3.63 19.74 -11.03
N MET A 309 -3.37 19.39 -12.28
CA MET A 309 -4.31 18.75 -13.21
C MET A 309 -3.65 17.50 -13.76
N ARG A 310 -4.26 16.35 -13.56
CA ARG A 310 -3.75 15.04 -13.98
C ARG A 310 -4.72 14.35 -14.91
N PHE A 311 -4.22 13.85 -16.02
CA PHE A 311 -4.85 12.82 -16.82
C PHE A 311 -4.15 11.50 -16.56
N PHE A 312 -4.91 10.39 -16.40
CA PHE A 312 -4.33 9.07 -16.21
C PHE A 312 -5.08 7.98 -16.98
N TYR A 313 -4.35 6.89 -17.25
CA TYR A 313 -4.89 5.67 -17.84
C TYR A 313 -4.23 4.45 -17.18
N ASN A 314 -5.07 3.56 -16.64
CA ASN A 314 -4.64 2.29 -16.05
C ASN A 314 -5.23 1.14 -16.86
N HIS A 315 -4.44 0.11 -17.10
CA HIS A 315 -4.90 -1.15 -17.66
C HIS A 315 -4.35 -2.30 -16.82
N ASN A 316 -5.26 -3.03 -16.18
CA ASN A 316 -4.97 -4.25 -15.45
C ASN A 316 -5.59 -5.44 -16.20
N TRP A 317 -4.78 -6.45 -16.50
CA TRP A 317 -5.21 -7.70 -17.10
C TRP A 317 -4.69 -8.86 -16.26
N ILE A 318 -5.58 -9.80 -15.93
CA ILE A 318 -5.29 -10.94 -15.05
C ILE A 318 -5.90 -12.20 -15.69
N ASP A 319 -5.08 -13.21 -15.90
CA ASP A 319 -5.50 -14.59 -16.19
C ASP A 319 -5.40 -15.38 -14.88
N PHE A 320 -6.56 -15.58 -14.25
CA PHE A 320 -6.73 -16.31 -13.00
C PHE A 320 -8.00 -17.15 -13.10
N LEU A 321 -7.89 -18.38 -13.61
CA LEU A 321 -9.06 -19.24 -13.90
C LEU A 321 -10.08 -18.58 -14.85
N GLY A 322 -9.64 -17.61 -15.62
CA GLY A 322 -10.41 -16.79 -16.55
C GLY A 322 -9.75 -15.44 -16.76
N ASP A 323 -10.03 -14.79 -17.88
CA ASP A 323 -9.47 -13.48 -18.23
C ASP A 323 -10.29 -12.37 -17.58
N TYR A 324 -9.63 -11.56 -16.77
CA TYR A 324 -10.15 -10.31 -16.19
C TYR A 324 -9.40 -9.14 -16.82
N SER A 325 -10.12 -8.13 -17.24
CA SER A 325 -9.51 -6.91 -17.80
C SER A 325 -10.25 -5.68 -17.32
N THR A 326 -9.51 -4.72 -16.79
CA THR A 326 -10.03 -3.40 -16.41
C THR A 326 -9.20 -2.30 -17.04
N ARG A 327 -9.86 -1.39 -17.73
CA ARG A 327 -9.28 -0.18 -18.30
C ARG A 327 -9.92 1.01 -17.63
N THR A 328 -9.16 1.78 -16.87
CA THR A 328 -9.64 2.99 -16.19
C THR A 328 -8.94 4.20 -16.75
N MET A 329 -9.70 5.20 -17.15
CA MET A 329 -9.18 6.53 -17.49
C MET A 329 -9.79 7.57 -16.56
N GLY A 330 -9.03 8.62 -16.27
CA GLY A 330 -9.53 9.68 -15.39
C GLY A 330 -8.85 11.02 -15.59
N LEU A 331 -9.53 12.04 -15.08
CA LEU A 331 -9.06 13.40 -14.96
C LEU A 331 -9.27 13.86 -13.51
N ASP A 332 -8.19 14.24 -12.85
CA ASP A 332 -8.20 14.79 -11.49
C ASP A 332 -7.64 16.21 -11.53
N ALA A 333 -8.28 17.14 -10.84
CA ALA A 333 -7.73 18.46 -10.66
C ALA A 333 -7.96 18.95 -9.24
N GLN A 334 -6.97 19.63 -8.69
CA GLN A 334 -6.99 20.24 -7.38
C GLN A 334 -6.43 21.64 -7.44
N TYR A 335 -7.02 22.56 -6.68
CA TYR A 335 -6.51 23.91 -6.48
C TYR A 335 -6.56 24.27 -4.98
N GLY A 336 -5.46 24.86 -4.50
CA GLY A 336 -5.35 25.36 -3.14
C GLY A 336 -5.47 26.87 -3.10
N TRP A 337 -6.22 27.37 -2.11
CA TRP A 337 -6.51 28.77 -1.88
C TRP A 337 -6.00 29.18 -0.50
N ILE A 338 -5.15 30.17 -0.42
CA ILE A 338 -4.83 30.87 0.84
C ILE A 338 -5.88 32.00 0.98
N LEU A 339 -6.87 31.78 1.82
CA LEU A 339 -7.95 32.77 2.03
C LEU A 339 -7.47 33.91 2.93
N ASN A 340 -6.66 33.59 3.93
CA ASN A 340 -5.92 34.50 4.81
C ASN A 340 -4.86 33.68 5.59
N ASP A 341 -4.12 34.31 6.51
CA ASP A 341 -3.04 33.67 7.27
C ASP A 341 -3.49 32.48 8.14
N ASP A 342 -4.77 32.42 8.50
CA ASP A 342 -5.37 31.39 9.35
C ASP A 342 -6.26 30.40 8.60
N ASN A 343 -6.45 30.57 7.29
CA ASN A 343 -7.45 29.80 6.56
C ASN A 343 -6.97 29.39 5.17
N THR A 344 -6.95 28.08 4.93
CA THR A 344 -6.53 27.45 3.70
C THR A 344 -7.61 26.51 3.18
N LEU A 345 -8.07 26.72 1.95
CA LEU A 345 -9.11 25.91 1.32
C LEU A 345 -8.50 25.08 0.17
N ILE A 346 -8.73 23.78 0.17
CA ILE A 346 -8.45 22.87 -0.94
C ILE A 346 -9.77 22.53 -1.63
N THR A 347 -9.81 22.68 -2.95
CA THR A 347 -10.95 22.31 -3.79
C THR A 347 -10.49 21.38 -4.90
N GLY A 348 -11.35 20.47 -5.33
CA GLY A 348 -11.00 19.60 -6.45
C GLY A 348 -12.19 18.97 -7.14
N VAL A 349 -11.92 18.49 -8.35
CA VAL A 349 -12.84 17.75 -9.18
C VAL A 349 -12.17 16.50 -9.70
N GLU A 350 -12.92 15.42 -9.78
CA GLU A 350 -12.42 14.15 -10.31
C GLU A 350 -13.48 13.56 -11.26
N TRP A 351 -13.00 12.99 -12.33
CA TRP A 351 -13.79 12.17 -13.24
C TRP A 351 -13.00 10.92 -13.56
N HIS A 352 -13.58 9.76 -13.40
CA HIS A 352 -13.01 8.53 -13.91
C HIS A 352 -14.08 7.62 -14.53
N GLN A 353 -13.64 6.81 -15.46
CA GLN A 353 -14.43 5.79 -16.11
C GLN A 353 -13.63 4.50 -16.21
N SER A 354 -14.19 3.43 -15.66
CA SER A 354 -13.67 2.07 -15.78
C SER A 354 -14.51 1.30 -16.79
N ASN A 355 -13.85 0.50 -17.62
CA ASN A 355 -14.46 -0.52 -18.46
C ASN A 355 -13.92 -1.88 -18.03
N SER A 356 -14.79 -2.72 -17.46
CA SER A 356 -14.43 -4.01 -16.86
C SER A 356 -15.00 -5.16 -17.68
N GLU A 357 -14.17 -6.19 -17.83
CA GLU A 357 -14.50 -7.44 -18.55
C GLU A 357 -14.06 -8.63 -17.70
N ASN A 358 -14.89 -9.66 -17.67
CA ASN A 358 -14.58 -10.96 -17.11
C ASN A 358 -15.01 -12.01 -18.14
N ILE A 359 -14.06 -12.57 -18.89
CA ILE A 359 -14.31 -13.42 -20.06
C ILE A 359 -14.40 -14.91 -19.66
N ALA A 360 -14.37 -15.22 -18.37
CA ALA A 360 -14.64 -16.57 -17.89
C ALA A 360 -16.03 -17.06 -18.31
N SER A 361 -16.24 -18.36 -18.36
CA SER A 361 -17.55 -18.96 -18.70
C SER A 361 -18.64 -18.42 -17.75
N GLY A 362 -19.61 -17.69 -18.31
CA GLY A 362 -20.63 -17.00 -17.51
C GLY A 362 -20.24 -15.61 -16.99
N GLY A 363 -19.11 -15.05 -17.44
CA GLY A 363 -18.67 -13.71 -17.10
C GLY A 363 -19.43 -12.59 -17.83
N TYR A 364 -18.92 -11.39 -17.72
CA TYR A 364 -19.50 -10.17 -18.32
C TYR A 364 -18.48 -9.47 -19.22
N GLN A 365 -18.98 -8.66 -20.16
CA GLN A 365 -18.16 -7.84 -21.05
C GLN A 365 -18.63 -6.39 -21.01
N ASP A 366 -17.73 -5.46 -21.27
CA ASP A 366 -17.98 -4.02 -21.49
C ASP A 366 -18.83 -3.36 -20.38
N LYS A 367 -18.59 -3.69 -19.10
CA LYS A 367 -19.29 -3.03 -17.99
C LYS A 367 -18.60 -1.72 -17.65
N LYS A 368 -19.26 -0.62 -18.02
CA LYS A 368 -18.78 0.74 -17.77
C LYS A 368 -19.32 1.28 -16.47
N ILE A 369 -18.42 1.72 -15.61
CA ILE A 369 -18.73 2.46 -14.38
C ILE A 369 -18.07 3.84 -14.50
N THR A 370 -18.84 4.90 -14.26
CA THR A 370 -18.35 6.28 -14.32
C THR A 370 -18.66 6.97 -13.00
N THR A 371 -17.66 7.63 -12.43
CA THR A 371 -17.80 8.47 -11.24
C THR A 371 -17.34 9.89 -11.55
N LYS A 372 -18.13 10.87 -11.10
CA LYS A 372 -17.82 12.30 -11.15
C LYS A 372 -17.88 12.84 -9.74
N SER A 373 -16.87 13.56 -9.32
CA SER A 373 -16.77 14.01 -7.94
C SER A 373 -16.34 15.46 -7.85
N VAL A 374 -16.83 16.12 -6.81
CA VAL A 374 -16.38 17.44 -6.38
C VAL A 374 -16.10 17.35 -4.88
N PHE A 375 -14.98 17.90 -4.45
CA PHE A 375 -14.66 17.97 -3.03
C PHE A 375 -14.11 19.33 -2.63
N LEU A 376 -14.27 19.64 -1.35
CA LEU A 376 -13.65 20.77 -0.71
C LEU A 376 -13.25 20.38 0.72
N GLN A 377 -12.16 20.94 1.20
CA GLN A 377 -11.70 20.84 2.58
C GLN A 377 -11.07 22.16 2.98
N ASP A 378 -11.51 22.69 4.09
CA ASP A 378 -10.96 23.89 4.69
C ASP A 378 -10.07 23.52 5.89
N SER A 379 -9.00 24.25 6.10
CA SER A 379 -8.16 24.17 7.28
C SER A 379 -8.14 25.54 7.92
N TRP A 380 -8.91 25.69 9.01
CA TRP A 380 -9.15 26.95 9.69
C TRP A 380 -8.55 26.97 11.09
N LYS A 381 -7.50 27.74 11.27
CA LYS A 381 -6.90 28.04 12.56
C LYS A 381 -7.74 29.13 13.25
N PHE A 382 -8.81 28.73 13.92
CA PHE A 382 -9.74 29.67 14.55
C PHE A 382 -9.28 30.23 15.90
N ALA A 383 -8.18 29.69 16.44
CA ALA A 383 -7.47 30.20 17.60
C ALA A 383 -6.02 29.70 17.60
N ASP A 384 -5.12 30.31 18.35
CA ASP A 384 -3.68 30.07 18.33
C ASP A 384 -3.29 28.58 18.39
N LYS A 385 -4.05 27.78 19.14
CA LYS A 385 -3.78 26.35 19.39
C LYS A 385 -4.77 25.42 18.73
N TRP A 386 -5.78 25.94 18.03
CA TRP A 386 -6.88 25.16 17.53
C TRP A 386 -7.07 25.31 16.03
N THR A 387 -7.11 24.18 15.34
CA THR A 387 -7.42 24.12 13.92
C THR A 387 -8.65 23.22 13.71
N LEU A 388 -9.63 23.71 12.97
CA LEU A 388 -10.81 22.97 12.54
C LEU A 388 -10.66 22.63 11.05
N VAL A 389 -10.94 21.37 10.70
CA VAL A 389 -10.79 20.88 9.32
C VAL A 389 -12.12 20.24 8.86
N PRO A 390 -13.12 21.05 8.44
CA PRO A 390 -14.31 20.55 7.77
C PRO A 390 -14.01 20.15 6.32
N GLY A 391 -14.65 19.09 5.86
CA GLY A 391 -14.54 18.62 4.49
C GLY A 391 -15.88 18.08 3.99
N LEU A 392 -16.11 18.19 2.69
CA LEU A 392 -17.30 17.70 2.02
C LEU A 392 -16.95 17.20 0.63
N ARG A 393 -17.45 16.02 0.30
CA ARG A 393 -17.36 15.45 -1.04
C ARG A 393 -18.71 15.00 -1.55
N MET A 394 -18.96 15.21 -2.82
CA MET A 394 -20.07 14.66 -3.57
C MET A 394 -19.52 13.73 -4.67
N ASP A 395 -19.98 12.51 -4.68
CA ASP A 395 -19.73 11.55 -5.75
C ASP A 395 -21.02 11.25 -6.49
N ASN A 396 -21.03 11.42 -7.82
CA ASN A 396 -22.11 10.99 -8.70
C ASN A 396 -21.66 9.78 -9.49
N HIS A 397 -22.22 8.63 -9.15
CA HIS A 397 -21.85 7.32 -9.69
C HIS A 397 -22.92 6.82 -10.66
N SER A 398 -22.50 6.24 -11.79
CA SER A 398 -23.41 5.83 -12.87
C SER A 398 -24.43 4.75 -12.47
N MET A 399 -24.16 3.97 -11.41
CA MET A 399 -25.02 2.85 -11.00
C MET A 399 -26.00 3.19 -9.88
N PHE A 400 -25.62 4.06 -8.93
CA PHE A 400 -26.45 4.33 -7.76
C PHE A 400 -26.67 5.83 -7.47
N GLY A 401 -26.26 6.71 -8.40
CA GLY A 401 -26.50 8.16 -8.30
C GLY A 401 -25.56 8.86 -7.34
N THR A 402 -26.08 9.83 -6.58
CA THR A 402 -25.26 10.77 -5.80
C THR A 402 -25.10 10.34 -4.35
N HIS A 403 -23.85 10.37 -3.87
CA HIS A 403 -23.50 10.15 -2.47
C HIS A 403 -22.72 11.34 -1.90
N TRP A 404 -22.97 11.66 -0.60
CA TRP A 404 -22.29 12.74 0.11
C TRP A 404 -21.48 12.21 1.27
N SER A 405 -20.23 12.65 1.38
CA SER A 405 -19.28 12.27 2.41
C SER A 405 -18.78 13.51 3.18
N PRO A 406 -19.51 13.99 4.19
CA PRO A 406 -19.02 15.02 5.10
C PRO A 406 -17.98 14.47 6.07
N LYS A 407 -17.02 15.33 6.44
CA LYS A 407 -15.99 15.09 7.46
C LYS A 407 -15.82 16.34 8.32
N VAL A 408 -15.47 16.13 9.57
CA VAL A 408 -14.94 17.18 10.44
C VAL A 408 -13.79 16.62 11.26
N ALA A 409 -12.72 17.40 11.37
CA ALA A 409 -11.61 17.07 12.25
C ALA A 409 -11.17 18.32 13.01
N ILE A 410 -10.65 18.14 14.21
CA ILE A 410 -10.17 19.21 15.07
C ILE A 410 -8.80 18.84 15.61
N ASN A 411 -7.89 19.79 15.59
CA ASN A 411 -6.54 19.69 16.12
C ASN A 411 -6.35 20.69 17.26
N TYR A 412 -5.72 20.23 18.34
CA TYR A 412 -5.32 21.06 19.46
C TYR A 412 -3.84 20.86 19.74
N LEU A 413 -3.05 21.90 19.55
CA LEU A 413 -1.63 21.96 19.93
C LEU A 413 -1.53 22.56 21.33
N ALA A 414 -1.37 21.71 22.35
CA ALA A 414 -1.20 22.18 23.73
C ALA A 414 0.10 22.98 23.86
N ASP A 415 1.14 22.48 23.21
CA ASP A 415 2.47 23.08 23.04
C ASP A 415 3.13 22.50 21.76
N ALA A 416 4.42 22.77 21.54
CA ALA A 416 5.16 22.28 20.38
C ALA A 416 5.29 20.75 20.33
N ASP A 417 5.19 20.09 21.49
CA ASP A 417 5.43 18.65 21.66
C ASP A 417 4.15 17.84 21.88
N THR A 418 3.00 18.50 22.05
CA THR A 418 1.75 17.82 22.44
C THR A 418 0.61 18.19 21.51
N GLN A 419 0.13 17.20 20.78
CA GLN A 419 -1.04 17.27 19.92
C GLN A 419 -2.18 16.39 20.46
N VAL A 420 -3.39 16.90 20.51
CA VAL A 420 -4.63 16.14 20.68
C VAL A 420 -5.52 16.39 19.47
N TYR A 421 -6.05 15.32 18.89
CA TYR A 421 -6.93 15.47 17.74
C TYR A 421 -8.16 14.58 17.84
N ALA A 422 -9.22 14.99 17.14
CA ALA A 422 -10.39 14.16 16.93
C ALA A 422 -10.88 14.31 15.49
N SER A 423 -11.40 13.24 14.92
CA SER A 423 -12.00 13.25 13.58
C SER A 423 -13.25 12.39 13.54
N TRP A 424 -14.20 12.81 12.73
CA TRP A 424 -15.40 12.05 12.36
C TRP A 424 -15.72 12.28 10.89
N GLY A 425 -16.14 11.23 10.19
CA GLY A 425 -16.54 11.34 8.80
C GLY A 425 -17.49 10.22 8.38
N ARG A 426 -18.41 10.53 7.45
CA ARG A 426 -19.17 9.53 6.73
C ARG A 426 -18.28 8.86 5.69
N VAL A 427 -18.46 7.56 5.54
CA VAL A 427 -17.73 6.73 4.60
C VAL A 427 -18.68 5.90 3.77
N PHE A 428 -18.23 5.51 2.57
CA PHE A 428 -18.97 4.59 1.72
C PHE A 428 -18.02 3.74 0.87
N LYS A 429 -18.56 2.60 0.40
CA LYS A 429 -17.94 1.80 -0.66
C LYS A 429 -18.95 1.49 -1.75
N ALA A 430 -18.61 1.79 -2.98
CA ALA A 430 -19.38 1.43 -4.16
C ALA A 430 -19.31 -0.08 -4.42
N PRO A 431 -20.39 -0.73 -4.87
CA PRO A 431 -20.33 -2.08 -5.44
C PRO A 431 -19.40 -2.10 -6.65
N THR A 432 -18.61 -3.15 -6.77
CA THR A 432 -17.72 -3.37 -7.92
C THR A 432 -18.46 -4.01 -9.09
N ALA A 433 -17.84 -4.07 -10.26
CA ALA A 433 -18.41 -4.76 -11.41
C ALA A 433 -18.60 -6.26 -11.14
N ASP A 434 -17.70 -6.89 -10.38
CA ASP A 434 -17.87 -8.29 -9.96
C ASP A 434 -19.05 -8.45 -9.01
N ASP A 435 -19.24 -7.56 -8.04
CA ASP A 435 -20.39 -7.59 -7.15
C ASP A 435 -21.73 -7.51 -7.91
N LEU A 436 -21.76 -6.74 -8.99
CA LEU A 436 -22.96 -6.48 -9.76
C LEU A 436 -23.24 -7.54 -10.84
N TYR A 437 -22.19 -8.07 -11.49
CA TYR A 437 -22.35 -8.79 -12.75
C TYR A 437 -21.66 -10.15 -12.81
N TYR A 438 -20.89 -10.55 -11.78
CA TYR A 438 -20.22 -11.84 -11.76
C TYR A 438 -21.24 -13.00 -11.87
N ASN A 439 -20.96 -13.98 -12.72
CA ASN A 439 -21.80 -15.16 -12.85
C ASN A 439 -20.95 -16.38 -13.24
N ASN A 440 -20.30 -16.98 -12.27
CA ASN A 440 -19.46 -18.15 -12.49
C ASN A 440 -19.32 -18.97 -11.20
N TYR A 441 -18.98 -20.25 -11.32
CA TYR A 441 -18.78 -21.17 -10.19
C TYR A 441 -19.93 -21.21 -9.17
N GLY A 442 -21.18 -21.01 -9.64
CA GLY A 442 -22.35 -20.97 -8.76
C GLY A 442 -22.49 -19.69 -7.92
N CYS A 443 -21.68 -18.67 -8.20
CA CYS A 443 -21.78 -17.35 -7.61
C CYS A 443 -22.39 -16.38 -8.62
N VAL A 444 -23.38 -15.60 -8.21
CA VAL A 444 -24.12 -14.68 -9.08
C VAL A 444 -24.16 -13.30 -8.45
N GLY A 445 -23.64 -12.30 -9.17
CA GLY A 445 -23.70 -10.89 -8.78
C GLY A 445 -25.13 -10.34 -8.73
N ASN A 446 -25.34 -9.24 -8.03
CA ASN A 446 -26.65 -8.62 -7.87
C ASN A 446 -26.63 -7.17 -8.37
N PRO A 447 -27.25 -6.86 -9.54
CA PRO A 447 -27.29 -5.50 -10.08
C PRO A 447 -28.06 -4.48 -9.21
N ASN A 448 -28.80 -4.94 -8.19
CA ASN A 448 -29.59 -4.09 -7.30
C ASN A 448 -28.85 -3.72 -6.00
N LEU A 449 -27.55 -4.03 -5.89
CA LEU A 449 -26.76 -3.66 -4.73
C LEU A 449 -26.70 -2.13 -4.57
N ARG A 450 -26.74 -1.70 -3.31
CA ARG A 450 -26.52 -0.31 -2.90
C ARG A 450 -25.08 -0.15 -2.38
N PRO A 451 -24.56 1.09 -2.33
CA PRO A 451 -23.29 1.34 -1.65
C PRO A 451 -23.35 0.93 -0.18
N GLU A 452 -22.27 0.35 0.32
CA GLU A 452 -22.05 0.23 1.76
C GLU A 452 -21.87 1.63 2.33
N THR A 453 -22.49 1.94 3.46
CA THR A 453 -22.43 3.27 4.05
C THR A 453 -22.21 3.20 5.55
N GLY A 454 -21.56 4.23 6.10
CA GLY A 454 -21.32 4.26 7.53
C GLY A 454 -20.57 5.50 7.99
N TYR A 455 -19.91 5.38 9.13
CA TYR A 455 -19.05 6.41 9.67
C TYR A 455 -17.81 5.84 10.33
N THR A 456 -16.79 6.68 10.45
CA THR A 456 -15.62 6.42 11.28
C THR A 456 -15.38 7.61 12.21
N ALA A 457 -14.88 7.32 13.41
CA ALA A 457 -14.46 8.33 14.38
C ALA A 457 -13.13 7.90 15.01
N THR A 458 -12.24 8.86 15.23
CA THR A 458 -10.94 8.66 15.86
C THR A 458 -10.65 9.80 16.81
N ILE A 459 -10.08 9.50 17.98
CA ILE A 459 -9.49 10.46 18.91
C ILE A 459 -8.07 10.02 19.19
N GLY A 460 -7.11 10.93 19.14
CA GLY A 460 -5.71 10.59 19.37
C GLY A 460 -4.91 11.67 20.08
N LEU A 461 -3.75 11.24 20.55
CA LEU A 461 -2.71 12.04 21.20
C LEU A 461 -1.37 11.68 20.61
N ASN A 462 -0.57 12.67 20.21
CA ASN A 462 0.84 12.54 19.94
C ASN A 462 1.60 13.42 20.93
N HIS A 463 2.66 12.88 21.53
CA HIS A 463 3.48 13.62 22.48
C HIS A 463 4.95 13.24 22.36
N ASN A 464 5.81 14.24 22.14
CA ASN A 464 7.25 14.11 22.24
C ASN A 464 7.64 14.28 23.71
N LEU A 465 8.03 13.18 24.36
CA LEU A 465 8.46 13.19 25.76
C LEU A 465 9.77 13.99 25.94
N ASN A 466 10.61 13.93 24.93
CA ASN A 466 11.86 14.69 24.76
C ASN A 466 12.34 14.52 23.31
N GLU A 467 13.52 15.08 22.96
CA GLU A 467 14.10 14.99 21.63
C GLU A 467 14.36 13.58 21.13
N SER A 468 14.47 12.58 22.02
CA SER A 468 14.80 11.18 21.70
C SER A 468 13.65 10.20 21.94
N SER A 469 12.49 10.64 22.42
CA SER A 469 11.39 9.74 22.71
C SER A 469 10.02 10.34 22.43
N SER A 470 9.15 9.54 21.83
CA SER A 470 7.77 9.94 21.50
C SER A 470 6.77 8.83 21.79
N VAL A 471 5.54 9.23 22.10
CA VAL A 471 4.41 8.35 22.31
C VAL A 471 3.23 8.82 21.46
N SER A 472 2.52 7.87 20.85
CA SER A 472 1.26 8.11 20.13
C SER A 472 0.20 7.16 20.66
N PHE A 473 -0.97 7.67 20.93
CA PHE A 473 -2.12 6.89 21.36
C PHE A 473 -3.36 7.28 20.58
N SER A 474 -4.16 6.33 20.14
CA SER A 474 -5.46 6.60 19.52
C SER A 474 -6.50 5.57 19.88
N VAL A 475 -7.76 5.99 19.86
CA VAL A 475 -8.94 5.13 19.92
C VAL A 475 -9.82 5.40 18.71
N PHE A 476 -10.43 4.35 18.17
CA PHE A 476 -11.27 4.48 16.98
C PHE A 476 -12.53 3.63 17.06
N GLN A 477 -13.55 4.05 16.32
CA GLN A 477 -14.76 3.30 16.06
C GLN A 477 -15.18 3.49 14.60
N SER A 478 -15.66 2.41 13.98
CA SER A 478 -16.24 2.41 12.63
C SER A 478 -17.49 1.52 12.63
N GLU A 479 -18.54 1.99 12.00
CA GLU A 479 -19.76 1.22 11.75
C GLU A 479 -20.13 1.33 10.28
N LEU A 480 -20.47 0.21 9.68
CA LEU A 480 -20.92 0.08 8.29
C LEU A 480 -22.22 -0.68 8.23
N HIS A 481 -23.15 -0.16 7.45
CA HIS A 481 -24.43 -0.74 7.12
C HIS A 481 -24.48 -1.10 5.64
N ASP A 482 -25.39 -1.99 5.29
CA ASP A 482 -25.56 -2.47 3.92
C ASP A 482 -24.27 -3.09 3.33
N ALA A 483 -23.39 -3.64 4.18
CA ALA A 483 -22.16 -4.27 3.71
C ALA A 483 -22.47 -5.43 2.75
N ILE A 484 -21.66 -5.51 1.69
CA ILE A 484 -21.82 -6.53 0.65
C ILE A 484 -21.14 -7.81 1.10
N THR A 485 -21.87 -8.91 1.16
CA THR A 485 -21.35 -10.22 1.57
C THR A 485 -21.67 -11.29 0.55
N TRP A 486 -20.72 -12.21 0.34
CA TRP A 486 -20.95 -13.42 -0.44
C TRP A 486 -21.59 -14.51 0.41
N TYR A 487 -22.66 -15.08 -0.12
CA TYR A 487 -23.24 -16.28 0.45
C TYR A 487 -22.78 -17.48 -0.35
N GLY A 488 -21.86 -18.23 0.12
CA GLY A 488 -21.44 -19.56 -0.27
C GLY A 488 -21.71 -20.07 -1.71
N PHE A 489 -21.12 -21.16 -2.08
CA PHE A 489 -21.39 -21.86 -3.33
C PHE A 489 -22.82 -22.40 -3.34
N GLY A 490 -23.58 -22.18 -4.43
CA GLY A 490 -24.88 -22.76 -4.59
C GLY A 490 -25.99 -21.82 -5.05
N GLY A 491 -25.68 -20.78 -5.82
CA GLY A 491 -26.65 -19.91 -6.49
C GLY A 491 -27.15 -18.74 -5.67
N VAL A 492 -26.40 -18.32 -4.67
CA VAL A 492 -26.79 -17.20 -3.82
C VAL A 492 -25.97 -15.95 -4.18
N ALA A 493 -26.68 -14.90 -4.52
CA ALA A 493 -26.15 -13.61 -4.90
C ALA A 493 -25.56 -12.84 -3.69
N TYR A 494 -24.74 -11.87 -3.98
CA TYR A 494 -24.37 -10.80 -3.04
C TYR A 494 -25.62 -10.07 -2.53
N ALA A 495 -25.59 -9.61 -1.29
CA ALA A 495 -26.66 -8.82 -0.72
C ALA A 495 -26.15 -7.73 0.22
N ASN A 496 -26.83 -6.58 0.24
CA ASN A 496 -26.63 -5.53 1.20
C ASN A 496 -27.38 -5.81 2.50
N ASN A 497 -26.93 -6.76 3.28
CA ASN A 497 -27.62 -7.17 4.50
C ASN A 497 -26.68 -7.52 5.64
N SER A 498 -25.45 -7.09 5.56
CA SER A 498 -24.46 -7.21 6.64
C SER A 498 -24.25 -5.86 7.30
N ASP A 499 -24.18 -5.87 8.62
CA ASP A 499 -23.68 -4.76 9.41
C ASP A 499 -22.31 -5.13 9.95
N GLU A 500 -21.40 -4.18 9.95
CA GLU A 500 -20.04 -4.38 10.47
C GLU A 500 -19.72 -3.27 11.47
N LYS A 501 -19.06 -3.68 12.56
CA LYS A 501 -18.59 -2.78 13.59
C LYS A 501 -17.15 -3.08 13.96
N ARG A 502 -16.34 -2.04 14.01
CA ARG A 502 -14.95 -2.11 14.44
C ARG A 502 -14.70 -1.06 15.49
N ARG A 503 -13.96 -1.42 16.51
CA ARG A 503 -13.49 -0.52 17.55
C ARG A 503 -12.17 -1.01 18.10
N GLY A 504 -11.33 -0.08 18.48
CA GLY A 504 -10.02 -0.46 18.99
C GLY A 504 -9.21 0.72 19.49
N MET A 505 -7.97 0.39 19.81
CA MET A 505 -6.97 1.37 20.22
C MET A 505 -5.60 0.99 19.65
N GLU A 506 -4.76 1.98 19.49
CA GLU A 506 -3.37 1.84 19.13
C GLU A 506 -2.50 2.63 20.12
N LEU A 507 -1.38 2.05 20.51
CA LEU A 507 -0.33 2.69 21.28
C LEU A 507 1.00 2.45 20.57
N SER A 508 1.78 3.50 20.34
CA SER A 508 3.12 3.41 19.78
C SER A 508 4.08 4.23 20.61
N PHE A 509 5.27 3.70 20.81
CA PHE A 509 6.35 4.34 21.54
C PHE A 509 7.65 4.18 20.76
N LYS A 510 8.41 5.27 20.59
CA LYS A 510 9.74 5.28 19.97
C LYS A 510 10.76 5.87 20.95
N GLN A 511 11.94 5.29 20.98
CA GLN A 511 13.03 5.75 21.83
C GLN A 511 14.39 5.58 21.16
N GLU A 512 15.16 6.65 21.10
CA GLU A 512 16.58 6.61 20.85
C GLU A 512 17.32 6.47 22.17
N LEU A 513 17.97 5.33 22.40
CA LEU A 513 18.74 5.06 23.63
C LEU A 513 20.12 5.70 23.57
N SER A 514 20.68 5.80 22.39
CA SER A 514 21.98 6.38 22.10
C SER A 514 22.09 6.64 20.60
N PRO A 515 23.12 7.33 20.11
CA PRO A 515 23.36 7.47 18.66
C PRO A 515 23.48 6.14 17.90
N MET A 516 23.69 5.02 18.61
CA MET A 516 23.84 3.70 18.00
C MET A 516 22.60 2.82 18.14
N TRP A 517 21.74 3.03 19.12
CA TRP A 517 20.62 2.15 19.43
C TRP A 517 19.31 2.90 19.54
N SER A 518 18.31 2.42 18.84
CA SER A 518 16.92 2.85 19.01
C SER A 518 15.98 1.64 19.02
N TYR A 519 14.79 1.84 19.55
CA TYR A 519 13.72 0.85 19.49
C TYR A 519 12.35 1.51 19.33
N ASP A 520 11.44 0.78 18.76
CA ASP A 520 10.02 1.13 18.68
C ASP A 520 9.13 -0.03 19.15
N LEU A 521 8.05 0.32 19.82
CA LEU A 521 7.07 -0.59 20.34
C LEU A 521 5.68 -0.17 19.88
N GLY A 522 4.88 -1.11 19.41
CA GLY A 522 3.50 -0.90 19.02
C GLY A 522 2.58 -1.92 19.67
N TYR A 523 1.43 -1.47 20.12
CA TYR A 523 0.31 -2.33 20.52
C TYR A 523 -0.97 -1.86 19.84
N SER A 524 -1.73 -2.79 19.30
CA SER A 524 -3.07 -2.53 18.77
C SER A 524 -4.07 -3.55 19.32
N TYR A 525 -5.22 -3.06 19.75
CA TYR A 525 -6.38 -3.88 20.04
C TYR A 525 -7.48 -3.59 19.04
N ILE A 526 -7.99 -4.61 18.37
CA ILE A 526 -9.01 -4.49 17.32
C ILE A 526 -10.11 -5.50 17.58
N LYS A 527 -11.30 -5.02 17.95
CA LYS A 527 -12.52 -5.84 17.96
C LYS A 527 -13.26 -5.63 16.66
N ARG A 528 -13.42 -6.69 15.88
CA ARG A 528 -14.19 -6.72 14.63
C ARG A 528 -15.40 -7.61 14.81
N GLU A 529 -16.58 -7.09 14.52
CA GLU A 529 -17.86 -7.79 14.62
C GLU A 529 -18.62 -7.60 13.30
N ALA A 530 -19.34 -8.64 12.89
CA ALA A 530 -20.18 -8.61 11.71
C ALA A 530 -21.50 -9.36 11.95
N ALA A 531 -22.55 -8.90 11.30
CA ALA A 531 -23.82 -9.57 11.20
C ALA A 531 -24.20 -9.71 9.73
N ALA A 532 -24.65 -10.88 9.31
CA ALA A 532 -25.08 -11.14 7.95
C ALA A 532 -26.37 -11.94 7.94
N ASN A 533 -27.25 -11.69 6.97
CA ASN A 533 -28.50 -12.45 6.79
C ASN A 533 -29.43 -12.44 7.99
N GLY A 534 -29.48 -11.35 8.76
CA GLY A 534 -30.30 -11.27 9.97
C GLY A 534 -29.75 -12.08 11.15
N ALA A 535 -28.53 -12.64 11.04
CA ALA A 535 -27.85 -13.23 12.17
C ALA A 535 -27.47 -12.17 13.21
N PRO A 536 -27.37 -12.54 14.49
CA PRO A 536 -26.84 -11.62 15.51
C PRO A 536 -25.42 -11.17 15.19
N MET A 537 -25.06 -9.96 15.64
CA MET A 537 -23.67 -9.46 15.58
C MET A 537 -22.76 -10.42 16.31
N GLY A 538 -21.72 -10.90 15.64
CA GLY A 538 -20.74 -11.85 16.16
C GLY A 538 -19.32 -11.48 15.79
N VAL A 539 -18.34 -12.10 16.45
CA VAL A 539 -16.92 -11.89 16.14
C VAL A 539 -16.64 -12.33 14.70
N ASP A 540 -15.94 -11.47 13.95
CA ASP A 540 -15.48 -11.83 12.60
C ASP A 540 -14.16 -12.61 12.70
N PRO A 541 -14.16 -13.91 12.33
CA PRO A 541 -12.98 -14.76 12.46
C PRO A 541 -11.85 -14.40 11.47
N SER A 542 -12.08 -13.50 10.53
CA SER A 542 -11.04 -13.02 9.62
C SER A 542 -10.14 -11.95 10.24
N ASN A 543 -10.36 -11.55 11.49
CA ASN A 543 -9.50 -10.62 12.20
C ASN A 543 -8.13 -11.28 12.51
N LEU A 544 -7.07 -10.82 11.84
CA LEU A 544 -5.71 -11.38 11.97
C LEU A 544 -4.95 -10.87 13.19
N GLN A 545 -5.43 -9.80 13.81
CA GLN A 545 -4.75 -9.14 14.92
C GLN A 545 -5.75 -8.57 15.93
N PRO A 546 -6.54 -9.43 16.62
CA PRO A 546 -7.34 -8.95 17.74
C PRO A 546 -6.48 -8.22 18.77
N ASN A 547 -5.29 -8.77 19.07
CA ASN A 547 -4.20 -8.05 19.73
C ASN A 547 -2.97 -8.15 18.83
N GLY A 548 -2.47 -7.01 18.38
CA GLY A 548 -1.27 -6.89 17.55
C GLY A 548 -0.14 -6.24 18.35
N TYR A 549 1.07 -6.76 18.21
CA TYR A 549 2.27 -6.17 18.81
C TYR A 549 3.31 -5.98 17.71
N ARG A 550 4.01 -4.85 17.76
CA ARG A 550 5.15 -4.52 16.92
C ARG A 550 6.34 -4.20 17.80
N ILE A 551 7.49 -4.73 17.45
CA ILE A 551 8.74 -4.51 18.16
C ILE A 551 9.82 -4.27 17.11
N GLY A 552 10.45 -3.11 17.14
CA GLY A 552 11.63 -2.79 16.36
C GLY A 552 12.83 -2.56 17.27
N VAL A 553 13.98 -3.14 16.94
CA VAL A 553 15.25 -2.84 17.58
C VAL A 553 16.27 -2.55 16.48
N HIS A 554 16.86 -1.37 16.53
CA HIS A 554 17.72 -0.85 15.49
C HIS A 554 19.10 -0.53 16.05
N TYR A 555 20.13 -0.94 15.31
CA TYR A 555 21.52 -0.67 15.61
C TYR A 555 22.21 -0.02 14.41
N HIS A 556 22.92 1.06 14.65
CA HIS A 556 23.75 1.73 13.66
C HIS A 556 25.07 2.14 14.28
N SER A 557 26.20 1.65 13.77
CA SER A 557 27.52 2.05 14.21
C SER A 557 28.53 2.00 13.06
N GLY A 558 29.00 3.15 12.63
CA GLY A 558 29.92 3.28 11.51
C GLY A 558 29.32 2.67 10.23
N ALA A 559 29.98 1.65 9.68
CA ALA A 559 29.54 0.95 8.48
C ALA A 559 28.49 -0.14 8.73
N TRP A 560 28.14 -0.46 9.97
CA TRP A 560 27.22 -1.53 10.34
C TRP A 560 25.84 -0.99 10.65
N LYS A 561 24.81 -1.67 10.11
CA LYS A 561 23.39 -1.47 10.47
C LYS A 561 22.76 -2.83 10.71
N ALA A 562 21.96 -2.94 11.76
CA ALA A 562 21.19 -4.16 12.04
C ALA A 562 19.80 -3.82 12.54
N ASN A 563 18.77 -4.54 12.07
CA ASN A 563 17.39 -4.36 12.49
C ASN A 563 16.79 -5.73 12.85
N LEU A 564 16.11 -5.79 14.00
CA LEU A 564 15.31 -6.93 14.42
C LEU A 564 13.86 -6.45 14.55
N LEU A 565 12.96 -7.02 13.74
CA LEU A 565 11.57 -6.61 13.66
C LEU A 565 10.65 -7.76 14.07
N GLY A 566 9.78 -7.54 15.07
CA GLY A 566 8.80 -8.49 15.56
C GLY A 566 7.38 -8.11 15.19
N THR A 567 6.64 -9.04 14.58
CA THR A 567 5.22 -8.94 14.28
C THR A 567 4.49 -10.07 14.99
N ILE A 568 3.68 -9.73 16.00
CA ILE A 568 2.99 -10.70 16.84
C ILE A 568 1.49 -10.43 16.76
N GLY A 569 0.70 -11.49 16.59
CA GLY A 569 -0.75 -11.46 16.69
C GLY A 569 -1.26 -12.47 17.69
N SER A 570 -2.28 -12.14 18.47
CA SER A 570 -2.92 -13.06 19.40
C SER A 570 -4.42 -12.84 19.52
N GLY A 571 -5.14 -13.85 20.04
CA GLY A 571 -6.59 -13.83 20.16
C GLY A 571 -7.30 -14.22 18.84
N LEU A 572 -6.62 -14.93 17.93
CA LEU A 572 -7.22 -15.44 16.70
C LEU A 572 -8.26 -16.53 17.04
N GLU A 573 -9.25 -16.67 16.16
CA GLU A 573 -10.21 -17.78 16.17
C GLU A 573 -9.53 -19.06 15.68
N ALA A 574 -8.88 -19.78 16.60
CA ALA A 574 -7.92 -20.86 16.35
C ALA A 574 -8.40 -21.91 15.33
N GLN A 575 -9.67 -22.28 15.36
CA GLN A 575 -10.27 -23.25 14.42
C GLN A 575 -10.11 -22.90 12.93
N TYR A 576 -9.90 -21.61 12.58
CA TYR A 576 -9.67 -21.16 11.20
C TYR A 576 -8.19 -21.06 10.84
N TYR A 577 -7.28 -21.30 11.79
CA TYR A 577 -5.83 -21.12 11.64
C TYR A 577 -5.04 -22.35 12.10
N ASN A 578 -5.54 -23.56 11.78
CA ASN A 578 -4.94 -24.83 12.17
C ASN A 578 -4.67 -24.90 13.68
N ASP A 579 -5.69 -24.59 14.49
CA ASP A 579 -5.66 -24.53 15.95
C ASP A 579 -4.66 -23.52 16.57
N ASN A 580 -4.10 -22.62 15.77
CA ASN A 580 -3.25 -21.54 16.25
C ASN A 580 -4.08 -20.32 16.67
N SER A 581 -4.00 -19.92 17.92
CA SER A 581 -4.62 -18.70 18.46
C SER A 581 -3.70 -17.48 18.44
N SER A 582 -2.45 -17.66 18.03
CA SER A 582 -1.41 -16.62 17.97
C SER A 582 -0.32 -16.96 16.97
N TYR A 583 0.41 -15.95 16.53
CA TYR A 583 1.67 -16.08 15.77
C TYR A 583 2.69 -15.07 16.29
N ASN A 584 3.98 -15.36 16.02
CA ASN A 584 5.12 -14.59 16.52
C ASN A 584 6.24 -14.65 15.47
N ILE A 585 6.26 -13.67 14.56
CA ILE A 585 7.17 -13.61 13.42
C ILE A 585 8.26 -12.59 13.72
N TRP A 586 9.49 -12.98 13.47
CA TRP A 586 10.66 -12.12 13.61
C TRP A 586 11.44 -12.07 12.31
N ASP A 587 11.79 -10.86 11.89
CA ASP A 587 12.62 -10.59 10.73
C ASP A 587 13.92 -9.92 11.17
N PHE A 588 15.04 -10.30 10.56
CA PHE A 588 16.36 -9.77 10.88
C PHE A 588 17.06 -9.28 9.62
N ASN A 589 17.63 -8.09 9.68
CA ASN A 589 18.44 -7.49 8.63
C ASN A 589 19.80 -7.07 9.21
N LEU A 590 20.86 -7.34 8.46
CA LEU A 590 22.21 -6.88 8.76
C LEU A 590 22.84 -6.34 7.49
N SER A 591 23.32 -5.12 7.51
CA SER A 591 24.05 -4.53 6.38
C SER A 591 25.41 -3.97 6.79
N TYR A 592 26.31 -3.94 5.82
CA TYR A 592 27.67 -3.44 5.98
C TYR A 592 28.07 -2.59 4.77
N ASP A 593 28.43 -1.35 5.00
CA ASP A 593 28.92 -0.43 3.98
C ASP A 593 30.42 -0.71 3.74
N ILE A 594 30.71 -1.52 2.71
CA ILE A 594 32.08 -1.85 2.28
C ILE A 594 32.82 -0.57 1.88
N LYS A 595 32.08 0.34 1.21
CA LYS A 595 32.46 1.72 0.84
C LYS A 595 31.22 2.59 0.89
N LYS A 596 31.36 3.90 0.79
CA LYS A 596 30.22 4.85 0.76
C LYS A 596 29.17 4.54 -0.32
N ASN A 597 29.58 3.86 -1.38
CA ASN A 597 28.73 3.54 -2.54
C ASN A 597 28.58 2.03 -2.78
N ILE A 598 29.00 1.16 -1.85
CA ILE A 598 28.88 -0.29 -1.97
C ILE A 598 28.44 -0.85 -0.61
N THR A 599 27.24 -1.37 -0.55
CA THR A 599 26.64 -1.99 0.65
C THR A 599 26.37 -3.45 0.38
N THR A 600 26.75 -4.34 1.29
CA THR A 600 26.32 -5.74 1.30
C THR A 600 25.35 -5.95 2.45
N TYR A 601 24.38 -6.86 2.26
CA TYR A 601 23.41 -7.16 3.29
C TYR A 601 23.03 -8.63 3.38
N PHE A 602 22.60 -9.03 4.56
CA PHE A 602 22.03 -10.33 4.88
C PHE A 602 20.68 -10.13 5.55
N LYS A 603 19.67 -10.85 5.08
CA LYS A 603 18.30 -10.76 5.57
C LYS A 603 17.73 -12.12 5.88
N VAL A 604 16.95 -12.22 6.94
CA VAL A 604 16.18 -13.41 7.30
C VAL A 604 14.75 -13.00 7.62
N ASN A 605 13.79 -13.46 6.83
CA ASN A 605 12.37 -13.34 7.15
C ASN A 605 11.90 -14.60 7.88
N ASN A 606 10.99 -14.43 8.84
CA ASN A 606 10.51 -15.49 9.72
C ASN A 606 11.66 -16.26 10.38
N LEU A 607 12.52 -15.54 11.11
CA LEU A 607 13.74 -16.04 11.75
C LEU A 607 13.51 -17.29 12.61
N THR A 608 12.37 -17.37 13.29
CA THR A 608 11.98 -18.49 14.17
C THR A 608 11.36 -19.65 13.41
N ASN A 609 11.13 -19.52 12.10
CA ASN A 609 10.42 -20.50 11.25
C ASN A 609 9.05 -20.87 11.84
N GLN A 610 8.33 -19.83 12.27
CA GLN A 610 7.01 -19.97 12.87
C GLN A 610 5.96 -20.36 11.82
N GLU A 611 5.09 -21.31 12.17
CA GLU A 611 3.86 -21.57 11.44
C GLU A 611 2.91 -20.39 11.60
N HIS A 612 2.42 -19.81 10.50
CA HIS A 612 1.46 -18.74 10.56
C HIS A 612 0.60 -18.66 9.29
N PHE A 613 -0.53 -17.95 9.41
CA PHE A 613 -1.55 -17.81 8.40
C PHE A 613 -2.00 -16.34 8.36
N GLU A 614 -2.11 -15.79 7.16
CA GLU A 614 -2.61 -14.42 6.92
C GLU A 614 -4.01 -14.40 6.30
N GLN A 615 -4.54 -15.56 5.98
CA GLN A 615 -5.90 -15.74 5.50
C GLN A 615 -6.57 -16.86 6.31
N LYS A 616 -7.82 -16.61 6.76
CA LYS A 616 -8.57 -17.65 7.48
C LYS A 616 -8.82 -18.84 6.58
N GLY A 617 -8.69 -20.03 7.12
CA GLY A 617 -9.06 -21.28 6.47
C GLY A 617 -10.57 -21.51 6.43
N SER A 618 -10.97 -22.56 5.72
CA SER A 618 -12.33 -23.11 5.74
C SER A 618 -12.39 -24.27 6.71
N LEU A 619 -13.45 -24.34 7.51
CA LEU A 619 -13.70 -25.49 8.40
C LEU A 619 -14.12 -26.72 7.58
N ALA A 620 -13.87 -27.91 8.15
CA ALA A 620 -14.37 -29.14 7.59
C ALA A 620 -15.92 -29.12 7.48
N SER A 621 -16.43 -29.57 6.37
CA SER A 621 -17.87 -29.59 6.06
C SER A 621 -18.25 -30.85 5.30
N ALA A 622 -19.54 -31.03 5.02
CA ALA A 622 -20.03 -32.11 4.12
C ALA A 622 -19.42 -32.04 2.71
N TRP A 623 -18.82 -30.90 2.33
CA TRP A 623 -18.27 -30.66 1.00
C TRP A 623 -16.74 -30.83 0.92
N GLY A 624 -16.07 -31.09 2.03
CA GLY A 624 -14.63 -31.33 2.06
C GLY A 624 -13.97 -31.14 3.42
N PRO A 625 -12.69 -31.51 3.53
CA PRO A 625 -11.90 -31.33 4.74
C PRO A 625 -11.65 -29.85 5.04
N ALA A 626 -11.15 -29.54 6.23
CA ALA A 626 -10.62 -28.20 6.54
C ALA A 626 -9.49 -27.84 5.57
N SER A 627 -9.42 -26.57 5.19
CA SER A 627 -8.40 -26.06 4.28
C SER A 627 -7.75 -24.80 4.85
N TYR A 628 -6.43 -24.67 4.71
CA TYR A 628 -5.62 -23.61 5.29
C TYR A 628 -4.69 -22.98 4.24
N TYR A 629 -4.35 -21.70 4.41
CA TYR A 629 -3.48 -20.94 3.53
C TYR A 629 -2.18 -20.57 4.27
N PRO A 630 -1.16 -21.45 4.26
CA PRO A 630 0.06 -21.19 5.01
C PRO A 630 0.89 -20.09 4.34
N CYS A 631 1.55 -19.30 5.16
CA CYS A 631 2.57 -18.37 4.71
C CYS A 631 3.91 -19.08 4.54
N ALA A 632 4.81 -18.45 3.77
CA ALA A 632 6.17 -18.97 3.56
C ALA A 632 6.92 -19.14 4.89
N GLY A 633 7.72 -20.20 5.00
CA GLY A 633 8.62 -20.45 6.12
C GLY A 633 9.81 -19.49 6.12
N ARG A 634 10.88 -19.88 6.82
CA ARG A 634 12.09 -19.04 6.95
C ARG A 634 12.76 -18.83 5.61
N PHE A 635 13.01 -17.56 5.28
CA PHE A 635 13.66 -17.13 4.05
C PHE A 635 14.98 -16.43 4.34
N TYR A 636 16.05 -16.82 3.67
CA TYR A 636 17.36 -16.18 3.75
C TYR A 636 17.66 -15.44 2.45
N GLN A 637 18.31 -14.28 2.55
CA GLN A 637 18.73 -13.49 1.39
C GLN A 637 20.08 -12.83 1.67
N VAL A 638 20.92 -12.78 0.64
CA VAL A 638 22.18 -12.00 0.61
C VAL A 638 22.13 -11.09 -0.61
N GLY A 639 22.55 -9.85 -0.43
CA GLY A 639 22.54 -8.88 -1.52
C GLY A 639 23.73 -7.92 -1.50
N LEU A 640 23.89 -7.27 -2.63
CA LEU A 640 24.89 -6.23 -2.89
C LEU A 640 24.22 -5.07 -3.61
N THR A 641 24.36 -3.89 -3.05
CA THR A 641 23.92 -2.62 -3.64
C THR A 641 25.15 -1.82 -4.03
N CYS A 642 25.20 -1.33 -5.27
CA CYS A 642 26.24 -0.45 -5.78
C CYS A 642 25.63 0.82 -6.33
N THR A 643 26.18 1.98 -5.96
CA THR A 643 25.76 3.31 -6.42
C THR A 643 26.91 3.98 -7.17
N PHE A 644 26.62 4.59 -8.32
CA PHE A 644 27.62 5.20 -9.22
C PHE A 644 27.27 6.66 -9.50
#